data_d4fc9bf7ea283cf56c41b70e40c06dd3
#
_entry.id   d4fc9bf7ea283cf56c41b70e40c06dd3
#
_cell.length_a   1.000
_cell.length_b   1.000
_cell.length_c   1.000
_cell.angle_alpha   90.00
_cell.angle_beta   90.00
_cell.angle_gamma   90.00
#
_symmetry.space_group_name_H-M   'P 1'
#
loop_
_entity.id
_entity.type
_entity.pdbx_description
1 polymer ?
#
loop_
_entity_poly.entity_id
_entity_poly.type
_entity_poly.pdbx_seq_one_letter_code
_entity_poly.pdbx_strand_id
1 'polypeptide(L)'
;MVAVAGPATAEPIDPAASAKLAAQKADALVAGKPAVLQAGANDTFQRHTVQSSHGLNYTPFTRTYKGLPVKGGDFVVMSDASGATKYTSVAQSSPIGELSTTPKITDSAAQATAKAQLKSVSKVEGTNLSVVADEGKAARLAWATTVNGIGADGVSRLTVYVDALTGKVISTQEHVIDVTGTGTGWINGSVSIDTTLSGSTYSMKSSTQATMQCQDASNNTTFSGTDNVWGNGTGTNKETGCVDALYVGEGQTKMLSSWLGRNGQNGSGGAWPIRVGLNDQNAYYDGSQVQIGKNTAGQWIASADVLGHELGHGIDDTTPGGISGSGTQEFVADTFGAATEWYLNNPNDPPDYLVGEEVNLVGSGEIRNMYNPSAEGDANCYSSSTPGSEVHSAAGPGNHWFYLLAQGTSGNGQPASTTCNSTTVTGLGIQKAITIMYNAMLLKTSSSSYLKYRTWTLTAAKNLYPGDCTAFNTVKAAWTAVSVPAQSADPTCTGGTTSPTVSPTITTSPTSGPTGGTCTSAQLLGNSGFESGATTWAQTSGVISTASGTNTPYAGSYFAWLNGYGATHTDTLSQSVTIPASCTNATLSFYLKITSSETSTTTAYDKLTVKVGSTTLATYSNLNKATWAQKSFNLAAYKGQTVSISFSGVEDTSLATSFQVDNTALNVS
;
A
#
# COMPACT_ATOMS: atom_id res chain seq x y z
N MET A 1 52.35 -8.66 15.27
CA MET A 1 50.99 -8.98 14.85
C MET A 1 50.23 -7.67 14.83
N VAL A 2 49.95 -7.16 13.60
CA VAL A 2 49.13 -5.98 13.43
C VAL A 2 47.69 -6.48 13.30
N ALA A 3 46.85 -6.10 14.25
CA ALA A 3 45.41 -6.41 14.16
C ALA A 3 44.79 -5.55 13.05
N VAL A 4 44.32 -6.19 12.00
CA VAL A 4 43.48 -5.55 10.99
C VAL A 4 42.08 -5.42 11.60
N ALA A 5 41.67 -4.20 11.90
CA ALA A 5 40.30 -3.92 12.26
C ALA A 5 39.40 -4.20 11.05
N GLY A 6 38.45 -5.10 11.20
CA GLY A 6 37.39 -5.34 10.23
C GLY A 6 36.52 -4.09 10.04
N PRO A 7 35.82 -3.96 8.91
CA PRO A 7 34.93 -2.83 8.70
C PRO A 7 33.85 -2.82 9.78
N ALA A 8 33.74 -1.70 10.49
CA ALA A 8 32.65 -1.46 11.43
C ALA A 8 31.33 -1.49 10.66
N THR A 9 30.47 -2.46 10.93
CA THR A 9 29.08 -2.44 10.49
C THR A 9 28.41 -1.24 11.17
N ALA A 10 27.97 -0.27 10.40
CA ALA A 10 27.18 0.84 10.93
C ALA A 10 25.92 0.27 11.60
N GLU A 11 25.71 0.61 12.87
CA GLU A 11 24.45 0.26 13.54
C GLU A 11 23.25 0.83 12.75
N PRO A 12 22.13 0.11 12.66
CA PRO A 12 20.92 0.63 12.01
C PRO A 12 20.48 1.90 12.74
N ILE A 13 20.36 2.98 12.00
CA ILE A 13 19.89 4.27 12.53
C ILE A 13 18.44 4.09 12.97
N ASP A 14 18.13 4.43 14.22
CA ASP A 14 16.76 4.47 14.73
C ASP A 14 15.85 5.27 13.78
N PRO A 15 14.66 4.75 13.38
CA PRO A 15 13.77 5.42 12.46
C PRO A 15 13.39 6.86 12.86
N ALA A 16 13.19 7.13 14.16
CA ALA A 16 12.89 8.46 14.65
C ALA A 16 14.10 9.41 14.53
N ALA A 17 15.31 8.91 14.81
CA ALA A 17 16.55 9.65 14.62
C ALA A 17 16.82 9.90 13.13
N SER A 18 16.54 8.92 12.27
CA SER A 18 16.62 9.04 10.81
C SER A 18 15.67 10.12 10.27
N ALA A 19 14.40 10.09 10.67
CA ALA A 19 13.41 11.10 10.26
C ALA A 19 13.80 12.52 10.73
N LYS A 20 14.29 12.65 11.96
CA LYS A 20 14.78 13.93 12.48
C LYS A 20 15.97 14.46 11.68
N LEU A 21 16.92 13.59 11.32
CA LEU A 21 18.08 13.96 10.52
C LEU A 21 17.66 14.34 9.08
N ALA A 22 16.72 13.60 8.49
CA ALA A 22 16.13 13.90 7.19
C ALA A 22 15.47 15.28 7.19
N ALA A 23 14.68 15.59 8.22
CA ALA A 23 14.06 16.91 8.40
C ALA A 23 15.10 18.04 8.42
N GLN A 24 16.15 17.89 9.26
CA GLN A 24 17.20 18.89 9.38
C GLN A 24 17.96 19.14 8.06
N LYS A 25 18.30 18.06 7.35
CA LYS A 25 19.02 18.17 6.07
C LYS A 25 18.13 18.70 4.96
N ALA A 26 16.84 18.36 4.95
CA ALA A 26 15.88 18.93 4.02
C ALA A 26 15.69 20.44 4.27
N ASP A 27 15.57 20.88 5.54
CA ASP A 27 15.51 22.30 5.89
C ASP A 27 16.77 23.06 5.41
N ALA A 28 17.95 22.48 5.59
CA ALA A 28 19.21 23.06 5.13
C ALA A 28 19.30 23.17 3.59
N LEU A 29 18.84 22.12 2.89
CA LEU A 29 18.75 22.12 1.42
C LEU A 29 17.80 23.22 0.94
N VAL A 30 16.63 23.33 1.54
CA VAL A 30 15.60 24.31 1.18
C VAL A 30 16.05 25.75 1.47
N ALA A 31 16.77 25.97 2.58
CA ALA A 31 17.35 27.29 2.91
C ALA A 31 18.33 27.77 1.83
N GLY A 32 19.03 26.86 1.15
CA GLY A 32 19.91 27.19 0.03
C GLY A 32 19.20 27.53 -1.28
N LYS A 33 17.87 27.37 -1.33
CA LYS A 33 17.02 27.59 -2.53
C LYS A 33 17.65 27.05 -3.82
N PRO A 34 17.98 25.75 -3.90
CA PRO A 34 18.60 25.19 -5.10
C PRO A 34 17.68 25.37 -6.32
N ALA A 35 18.26 25.45 -7.51
CA ALA A 35 17.54 25.75 -8.76
C ALA A 35 16.36 24.79 -9.02
N VAL A 36 16.47 23.54 -8.59
CA VAL A 36 15.39 22.53 -8.73
C VAL A 36 14.08 22.98 -8.10
N LEU A 37 14.11 23.78 -7.02
CA LEU A 37 12.91 24.27 -6.34
C LEU A 37 12.20 25.38 -7.11
N GLN A 38 12.76 25.92 -8.18
CA GLN A 38 12.20 27.07 -8.92
C GLN A 38 11.84 28.25 -7.99
N ALA A 39 12.65 28.46 -6.95
CA ALA A 39 12.36 29.40 -5.88
C ALA A 39 12.77 30.84 -6.24
N GLY A 40 11.84 31.79 -6.09
CA GLY A 40 12.08 33.22 -6.16
C GLY A 40 12.40 33.87 -4.81
N ALA A 41 12.69 35.19 -4.82
CA ALA A 41 12.97 35.96 -3.60
C ALA A 41 11.76 36.04 -2.66
N ASN A 42 10.55 36.04 -3.23
CA ASN A 42 9.28 36.19 -2.50
C ASN A 42 8.70 34.88 -1.98
N ASP A 43 9.38 33.75 -2.22
CA ASP A 43 8.94 32.43 -1.79
C ASP A 43 9.44 32.10 -0.38
N THR A 44 8.55 31.57 0.44
CA THR A 44 8.89 30.90 1.69
C THR A 44 8.32 29.49 1.71
N PHE A 45 8.91 28.64 2.55
CA PHE A 45 8.58 27.22 2.58
C PHE A 45 8.26 26.76 3.99
N GLN A 46 7.24 25.91 4.12
CA GLN A 46 6.88 25.29 5.39
C GLN A 46 7.01 23.78 5.26
N ARG A 47 7.85 23.19 6.13
CA ARG A 47 7.99 21.74 6.22
C ARG A 47 6.81 21.12 6.95
N HIS A 48 6.36 19.96 6.45
CA HIS A 48 5.39 19.10 7.11
C HIS A 48 6.07 17.88 7.75
N THR A 49 5.26 17.00 8.37
CA THR A 49 5.74 15.79 9.03
C THR A 49 6.47 14.88 8.03
N VAL A 50 7.66 14.42 8.41
CA VAL A 50 8.42 13.43 7.62
C VAL A 50 7.67 12.11 7.64
N GLN A 51 7.48 11.53 6.47
CA GLN A 51 6.94 10.18 6.29
C GLN A 51 8.10 9.25 5.98
N SER A 52 8.16 8.09 6.65
CA SER A 52 9.23 7.11 6.46
C SER A 52 8.67 5.80 5.96
N SER A 53 9.35 5.19 4.99
CA SER A 53 9.01 3.88 4.45
C SER A 53 10.27 3.17 3.97
N HIS A 54 10.50 1.94 4.40
CA HIS A 54 11.60 1.07 3.95
C HIS A 54 12.99 1.74 3.98
N GLY A 55 13.28 2.49 5.08
CA GLY A 55 14.57 3.16 5.27
C GLY A 55 14.76 4.45 4.46
N LEU A 56 13.74 4.88 3.72
CA LEU A 56 13.68 6.17 3.05
C LEU A 56 12.81 7.15 3.85
N ASN A 57 13.16 8.44 3.80
CA ASN A 57 12.43 9.52 4.44
C ASN A 57 11.96 10.51 3.38
N TYR A 58 10.70 10.90 3.48
CA TYR A 58 10.02 11.82 2.56
C TYR A 58 9.62 13.05 3.36
N THR A 59 10.22 14.18 3.04
CA THR A 59 10.01 15.45 3.74
C THR A 59 9.22 16.38 2.84
N PRO A 60 7.88 16.52 3.05
CA PRO A 60 7.04 17.40 2.24
C PRO A 60 7.17 18.87 2.69
N PHE A 61 7.03 19.75 1.71
CA PHE A 61 7.00 21.20 1.92
C PHE A 61 5.86 21.84 1.14
N THR A 62 5.18 22.80 1.76
CA THR A 62 4.31 23.74 1.07
C THR A 62 5.04 25.07 0.83
N ARG A 63 4.57 25.80 -0.17
CA ARG A 63 5.13 27.10 -0.56
C ARG A 63 4.13 28.22 -0.26
N THR A 64 4.65 29.37 0.17
CA THR A 64 3.92 30.62 0.10
C THR A 64 4.68 31.61 -0.77
N TYR A 65 3.95 32.50 -1.46
CA TYR A 65 4.48 33.61 -2.24
C TYR A 65 3.96 34.92 -1.66
N LYS A 66 4.85 35.80 -1.21
CA LYS A 66 4.48 37.05 -0.49
C LYS A 66 3.45 36.79 0.62
N GLY A 67 3.58 35.66 1.34
CA GLY A 67 2.70 35.23 2.42
C GLY A 67 1.41 34.48 1.99
N LEU A 68 1.09 34.40 0.70
CA LEU A 68 -0.07 33.67 0.18
C LEU A 68 0.27 32.22 -0.11
N PRO A 69 -0.59 31.25 0.23
CA PRO A 69 -0.37 29.86 -0.11
C PRO A 69 -0.34 29.67 -1.63
N VAL A 70 0.50 28.75 -2.10
CA VAL A 70 0.69 28.47 -3.53
C VAL A 70 0.16 27.08 -3.84
N LYS A 71 -0.96 26.98 -4.57
CA LYS A 71 -1.41 25.73 -5.20
C LYS A 71 -0.45 25.36 -6.33
N GLY A 72 0.06 24.14 -6.34
CA GLY A 72 1.09 23.68 -7.29
C GLY A 72 2.49 24.22 -6.94
N GLY A 73 2.71 24.67 -5.71
CA GLY A 73 4.02 25.15 -5.24
C GLY A 73 4.74 24.19 -4.31
N ASP A 74 4.12 23.08 -3.97
CA ASP A 74 4.62 22.06 -3.07
C ASP A 74 5.76 21.23 -3.69
N PHE A 75 6.55 20.59 -2.81
CA PHE A 75 7.60 19.67 -3.20
C PHE A 75 7.95 18.70 -2.06
N VAL A 76 8.61 17.61 -2.40
CA VAL A 76 9.05 16.59 -1.46
C VAL A 76 10.55 16.35 -1.63
N VAL A 77 11.28 16.36 -0.52
CA VAL A 77 12.69 15.95 -0.46
C VAL A 77 12.76 14.52 0.05
N MET A 78 13.20 13.59 -0.80
CA MET A 78 13.45 12.19 -0.43
C MET A 78 14.91 12.02 -0.01
N SER A 79 15.14 11.34 1.12
CA SER A 79 16.48 11.03 1.64
C SER A 79 16.57 9.60 2.14
N ASP A 80 17.78 9.07 2.25
CA ASP A 80 18.06 7.80 2.93
C ASP A 80 18.09 7.96 4.46
N ALA A 81 18.34 6.85 5.16
CA ALA A 81 18.41 6.83 6.62
C ALA A 81 19.49 7.76 7.20
N SER A 82 20.55 8.05 6.45
CA SER A 82 21.59 9.03 6.82
C SER A 82 21.18 10.48 6.56
N GLY A 83 19.98 10.71 6.04
CA GLY A 83 19.46 12.01 5.61
C GLY A 83 20.11 12.53 4.31
N ALA A 84 20.85 11.71 3.58
CA ALA A 84 21.39 12.11 2.28
C ALA A 84 20.27 12.18 1.24
N THR A 85 20.09 13.36 0.62
CA THR A 85 19.06 13.59 -0.40
C THR A 85 19.28 12.68 -1.60
N LYS A 86 18.25 11.94 -1.99
CA LYS A 86 18.23 11.05 -3.15
C LYS A 86 17.44 11.62 -4.33
N TYR A 87 16.38 12.37 -4.02
CA TYR A 87 15.51 12.96 -5.03
C TYR A 87 14.77 14.15 -4.46
N THR A 88 14.38 15.09 -5.32
CA THR A 88 13.45 16.18 -4.97
C THR A 88 12.36 16.23 -6.03
N SER A 89 11.13 15.92 -5.63
CA SER A 89 9.94 16.04 -6.48
C SER A 89 9.37 17.44 -6.31
N VAL A 90 9.15 18.17 -7.41
CA VAL A 90 8.69 19.57 -7.37
C VAL A 90 7.49 19.75 -8.29
N ALA A 91 6.43 20.37 -7.78
CA ALA A 91 5.21 20.65 -8.55
C ALA A 91 5.43 21.72 -9.63
N GLN A 92 6.27 22.73 -9.35
CA GLN A 92 6.52 23.82 -10.30
C GLN A 92 7.58 23.48 -11.35
N SER A 93 7.31 23.89 -12.58
CA SER A 93 8.26 23.81 -13.70
C SER A 93 9.01 25.12 -13.96
N SER A 94 8.58 26.24 -13.37
CA SER A 94 9.19 27.57 -13.52
C SER A 94 8.96 28.45 -12.28
N PRO A 95 9.80 29.46 -12.02
CA PRO A 95 9.58 30.44 -10.93
C PRO A 95 8.27 31.22 -11.10
N ILE A 96 7.64 31.60 -9.98
CA ILE A 96 6.41 32.42 -10.00
C ILE A 96 6.64 33.80 -10.65
N GLY A 97 7.86 34.34 -10.57
CA GLY A 97 8.16 35.65 -11.06
C GLY A 97 7.55 36.79 -10.21
N GLU A 98 7.39 37.99 -10.81
CA GLU A 98 6.70 39.09 -10.15
C GLU A 98 5.20 39.01 -10.40
N LEU A 99 4.44 38.74 -9.34
CA LEU A 99 2.99 38.64 -9.34
C LEU A 99 2.42 39.68 -8.35
N SER A 100 1.42 40.47 -8.80
CA SER A 100 0.63 41.29 -7.91
C SER A 100 -0.24 40.44 -7.00
N THR A 101 -0.27 40.76 -5.70
CA THR A 101 -1.13 40.09 -4.70
C THR A 101 -2.38 40.91 -4.37
N THR A 102 -2.68 41.96 -5.14
CA THR A 102 -3.88 42.78 -4.96
C THR A 102 -5.00 42.30 -5.88
N PRO A 103 -6.11 41.76 -5.35
CA PRO A 103 -7.23 41.33 -6.15
C PRO A 103 -8.02 42.50 -6.75
N LYS A 104 -8.62 42.29 -7.92
CA LYS A 104 -9.55 43.25 -8.54
C LYS A 104 -11.01 42.90 -8.30
N ILE A 105 -11.30 41.63 -8.01
CA ILE A 105 -12.65 41.18 -7.61
C ILE A 105 -12.69 40.92 -6.11
N THR A 106 -13.84 41.08 -5.52
CA THR A 106 -14.05 40.80 -4.10
C THR A 106 -14.14 39.32 -3.82
N ASP A 107 -13.91 38.90 -2.59
CA ASP A 107 -14.14 37.56 -2.09
C ASP A 107 -15.60 37.11 -2.30
N SER A 108 -16.57 38.00 -2.06
CA SER A 108 -17.98 37.75 -2.30
C SER A 108 -18.31 37.45 -3.75
N ALA A 109 -17.67 38.14 -4.70
CA ALA A 109 -17.82 37.85 -6.14
C ALA A 109 -17.22 36.48 -6.49
N ALA A 110 -16.08 36.13 -5.91
CA ALA A 110 -15.46 34.83 -6.07
C ALA A 110 -16.31 33.70 -5.47
N GLN A 111 -16.93 33.93 -4.29
CA GLN A 111 -17.87 32.99 -3.68
C GLN A 111 -19.09 32.75 -4.58
N ALA A 112 -19.63 33.80 -5.19
CA ALA A 112 -20.75 33.65 -6.11
C ALA A 112 -20.37 32.77 -7.32
N THR A 113 -19.17 32.99 -7.89
CA THR A 113 -18.63 32.16 -8.96
C THR A 113 -18.44 30.71 -8.53
N ALA A 114 -17.91 30.47 -7.32
CA ALA A 114 -17.70 29.14 -6.76
C ALA A 114 -19.02 28.41 -6.53
N LYS A 115 -20.01 29.05 -5.90
CA LYS A 115 -21.35 28.49 -5.68
C LYS A 115 -22.05 28.09 -6.97
N ALA A 116 -21.82 28.83 -8.06
CA ALA A 116 -22.42 28.53 -9.37
C ALA A 116 -21.87 27.25 -10.02
N GLN A 117 -20.82 26.63 -9.46
CA GLN A 117 -20.30 25.35 -9.94
C GLN A 117 -21.11 24.14 -9.41
N LEU A 118 -21.97 24.34 -8.41
CA LEU A 118 -22.82 23.30 -7.86
C LEU A 118 -24.30 23.54 -8.18
N LYS A 119 -25.10 22.48 -8.29
CA LYS A 119 -26.56 22.54 -8.44
C LYS A 119 -27.23 23.12 -7.19
N SER A 120 -26.71 22.77 -6.01
CA SER A 120 -27.12 23.35 -4.73
C SER A 120 -25.93 23.47 -3.79
N VAL A 121 -25.93 24.47 -2.91
CA VAL A 121 -24.88 24.71 -1.93
C VAL A 121 -25.47 24.62 -0.54
N SER A 122 -24.93 23.72 0.29
CA SER A 122 -25.29 23.59 1.70
C SER A 122 -24.40 24.43 2.63
N LYS A 123 -23.10 24.60 2.25
CA LYS A 123 -22.13 25.32 3.09
C LYS A 123 -21.03 25.94 2.22
N VAL A 124 -20.50 27.09 2.66
CA VAL A 124 -19.21 27.62 2.22
C VAL A 124 -18.25 27.52 3.40
N GLU A 125 -17.15 26.78 3.25
CA GLU A 125 -16.18 26.58 4.35
C GLU A 125 -15.26 27.79 4.52
N GLY A 126 -14.90 28.45 3.42
CA GLY A 126 -14.05 29.62 3.45
C GLY A 126 -13.69 30.11 2.05
N THR A 127 -13.15 31.34 2.00
CA THR A 127 -12.61 31.95 0.79
C THR A 127 -11.32 32.66 1.15
N ASN A 128 -10.20 32.22 0.58
CA ASN A 128 -8.89 32.73 0.92
C ASN A 128 -8.12 33.12 -0.35
N LEU A 129 -7.33 34.19 -0.26
CA LEU A 129 -6.46 34.56 -1.36
C LEU A 129 -5.29 33.58 -1.48
N SER A 130 -4.97 33.15 -2.68
CA SER A 130 -3.92 32.19 -2.98
C SER A 130 -3.25 32.50 -4.31
N VAL A 131 -2.13 31.85 -4.59
CA VAL A 131 -1.49 31.80 -5.91
C VAL A 131 -1.74 30.42 -6.50
N VAL A 132 -2.16 30.35 -7.76
CA VAL A 132 -2.24 29.12 -8.53
C VAL A 132 -1.06 29.07 -9.50
N ALA A 133 -0.20 28.07 -9.35
CA ALA A 133 0.99 27.85 -10.18
C ALA A 133 0.90 26.46 -10.83
N ASP A 134 -0.09 26.29 -11.70
CA ASP A 134 -0.26 25.05 -12.46
C ASP A 134 0.93 24.82 -13.39
N GLU A 135 1.29 23.54 -13.57
CA GLU A 135 2.42 23.14 -14.42
C GLU A 135 2.25 23.66 -15.85
N GLY A 136 3.32 24.25 -16.39
CA GLY A 136 3.34 24.77 -17.76
C GLY A 136 2.54 26.07 -17.98
N LYS A 137 1.98 26.66 -16.91
CA LYS A 137 1.21 27.91 -16.99
C LYS A 137 1.84 29.02 -16.15
N ALA A 138 1.60 30.27 -16.54
CA ALA A 138 1.97 31.40 -15.72
C ALA A 138 1.18 31.43 -14.42
N ALA A 139 1.84 31.72 -13.30
CA ALA A 139 1.20 31.82 -12.00
C ALA A 139 0.13 32.93 -11.98
N ARG A 140 -0.96 32.72 -11.27
CA ARG A 140 -2.09 33.65 -11.15
C ARG A 140 -2.49 33.87 -9.71
N LEU A 141 -2.94 35.07 -9.40
CA LEU A 141 -3.63 35.37 -8.15
C LEU A 141 -5.06 34.82 -8.23
N ALA A 142 -5.49 34.09 -7.22
CA ALA A 142 -6.81 33.44 -7.17
C ALA A 142 -7.46 33.58 -5.79
N TRP A 143 -8.77 33.59 -5.78
CA TRP A 143 -9.58 33.27 -4.61
C TRP A 143 -9.85 31.76 -4.59
N ALA A 144 -9.38 31.06 -3.57
CA ALA A 144 -9.71 29.66 -3.31
C ALA A 144 -10.94 29.61 -2.41
N THR A 145 -12.05 29.11 -2.93
CA THR A 145 -13.32 28.99 -2.20
C THR A 145 -13.75 27.53 -2.15
N THR A 146 -13.92 26.98 -0.94
CA THR A 146 -14.45 25.61 -0.76
C THR A 146 -15.95 25.66 -0.46
N VAL A 147 -16.73 24.98 -1.29
CA VAL A 147 -18.19 24.89 -1.22
C VAL A 147 -18.62 23.42 -1.08
N ASN A 148 -19.59 23.16 -0.23
CA ASN A 148 -20.24 21.85 -0.09
C ASN A 148 -21.64 21.92 -0.65
N GLY A 149 -22.10 20.85 -1.28
CA GLY A 149 -23.44 20.79 -1.85
C GLY A 149 -23.66 19.60 -2.76
N ILE A 150 -24.47 19.79 -3.80
CA ILE A 150 -24.72 18.79 -4.83
C ILE A 150 -24.16 19.31 -6.15
N GLY A 151 -23.25 18.58 -6.73
CA GLY A 151 -22.67 18.81 -8.07
C GLY A 151 -23.47 18.18 -9.20
N ALA A 152 -22.83 18.00 -10.36
CA ALA A 152 -23.44 17.30 -11.49
C ALA A 152 -23.69 15.84 -11.18
N ASP A 153 -22.74 15.20 -10.49
CA ASP A 153 -22.65 13.76 -10.29
C ASP A 153 -23.01 13.32 -8.86
N GLY A 154 -23.48 14.22 -8.00
CA GLY A 154 -23.90 13.90 -6.64
C GLY A 154 -23.35 14.85 -5.58
N VAL A 155 -23.08 14.32 -4.39
CA VAL A 155 -22.48 15.06 -3.26
C VAL A 155 -21.12 15.61 -3.67
N SER A 156 -20.86 16.88 -3.35
CA SER A 156 -19.62 17.57 -3.73
C SER A 156 -19.09 18.42 -2.58
N ARG A 157 -17.78 18.36 -2.38
CA ARG A 157 -16.98 19.29 -1.56
C ARG A 157 -15.90 19.88 -2.46
N LEU A 158 -16.24 20.97 -3.14
CA LEU A 158 -15.48 21.52 -4.24
C LEU A 158 -14.68 22.75 -3.82
N THR A 159 -13.35 22.74 -3.99
CA THR A 159 -12.56 23.96 -3.97
C THR A 159 -12.47 24.54 -5.38
N VAL A 160 -12.95 25.77 -5.54
CA VAL A 160 -12.94 26.51 -6.78
C VAL A 160 -11.90 27.61 -6.71
N TYR A 161 -10.93 27.59 -7.62
CA TYR A 161 -9.92 28.65 -7.75
C TYR A 161 -10.41 29.66 -8.79
N VAL A 162 -10.82 30.81 -8.30
CA VAL A 162 -11.36 31.92 -9.12
C VAL A 162 -10.27 32.97 -9.32
N ASP A 163 -9.92 33.29 -10.56
CA ASP A 163 -8.94 34.31 -10.91
C ASP A 163 -9.30 35.64 -10.27
N ALA A 164 -8.44 36.14 -9.39
CA ALA A 164 -8.69 37.32 -8.58
C ALA A 164 -8.65 38.65 -9.37
N LEU A 165 -8.29 38.61 -10.63
CA LEU A 165 -8.29 39.77 -11.54
C LEU A 165 -9.49 39.78 -12.48
N THR A 166 -9.98 38.60 -12.89
CA THR A 166 -11.00 38.45 -13.96
C THR A 166 -12.31 37.86 -13.51
N GLY A 167 -12.36 37.19 -12.35
CA GLY A 167 -13.55 36.50 -11.84
C GLY A 167 -13.85 35.15 -12.52
N LYS A 168 -12.97 34.68 -13.42
CA LYS A 168 -13.15 33.41 -14.10
C LYS A 168 -12.57 32.25 -13.28
N VAL A 169 -13.19 31.07 -13.38
CA VAL A 169 -12.64 29.86 -12.79
C VAL A 169 -11.32 29.51 -13.50
N ILE A 170 -10.25 29.33 -12.71
CA ILE A 170 -8.94 28.84 -13.18
C ILE A 170 -8.95 27.32 -13.20
N SER A 171 -9.33 26.73 -12.07
CA SER A 171 -9.40 25.28 -11.85
C SER A 171 -10.36 24.97 -10.69
N THR A 172 -10.76 23.73 -10.60
CA THR A 172 -11.52 23.18 -9.47
C THR A 172 -10.76 22.00 -8.89
N GLN A 173 -11.04 21.69 -7.65
CA GLN A 173 -10.56 20.48 -6.97
C GLN A 173 -11.73 19.90 -6.21
N GLU A 174 -12.22 18.74 -6.68
CA GLU A 174 -13.21 17.95 -5.96
C GLU A 174 -12.51 17.19 -4.83
N HIS A 175 -13.14 17.15 -3.66
CA HIS A 175 -12.67 16.42 -2.49
C HIS A 175 -13.55 15.21 -2.16
N VAL A 176 -14.71 15.08 -2.80
CA VAL A 176 -15.54 13.90 -2.76
C VAL A 176 -15.18 13.07 -3.98
N ILE A 177 -14.82 11.82 -3.76
CA ILE A 177 -14.47 10.88 -4.82
C ILE A 177 -15.54 9.79 -4.82
N ASP A 178 -16.27 9.67 -5.88
CA ASP A 178 -17.31 8.70 -6.08
C ASP A 178 -16.79 7.46 -6.79
N VAL A 179 -17.19 6.29 -6.30
CA VAL A 179 -17.07 5.03 -7.03
C VAL A 179 -18.47 4.63 -7.46
N THR A 180 -18.71 4.67 -8.69
CA THR A 180 -19.96 4.13 -9.25
C THR A 180 -19.83 2.62 -9.32
N GLY A 181 -20.55 1.92 -8.53
CA GLY A 181 -20.39 0.49 -8.47
C GLY A 181 -21.63 -0.27 -8.01
N THR A 182 -21.67 -1.54 -8.16
CA THR A 182 -22.77 -2.48 -7.88
C THR A 182 -22.45 -3.39 -6.72
N GLY A 183 -23.40 -3.69 -5.82
CA GLY A 183 -23.05 -4.45 -4.77
C GLY A 183 -23.87 -5.20 -3.79
N THR A 184 -23.35 -6.14 -2.92
CA THR A 184 -23.98 -6.77 -1.77
C THR A 184 -23.04 -6.82 -0.59
N GLY A 185 -23.47 -6.32 0.58
CA GLY A 185 -22.63 -6.14 1.76
C GLY A 185 -22.72 -7.25 2.77
N TRP A 186 -22.68 -8.47 2.59
CA TRP A 186 -22.50 -9.59 3.54
C TRP A 186 -21.48 -10.57 2.99
N ILE A 187 -20.49 -10.01 2.32
CA ILE A 187 -19.54 -10.71 1.47
C ILE A 187 -18.54 -11.49 2.31
N ASN A 188 -18.03 -10.87 3.35
CA ASN A 188 -16.94 -11.46 4.12
C ASN A 188 -17.36 -12.63 5.04
N GLY A 189 -18.67 -12.94 5.14
CA GLY A 189 -19.18 -14.01 5.99
C GLY A 189 -18.92 -13.77 7.49
N SER A 190 -18.68 -14.85 8.23
CA SER A 190 -18.36 -14.77 9.66
C SER A 190 -16.91 -14.39 9.86
N VAL A 191 -16.65 -13.20 10.41
CA VAL A 191 -15.33 -12.62 10.65
C VAL A 191 -15.20 -12.09 12.08
N SER A 192 -13.97 -11.99 12.57
CA SER A 192 -13.67 -11.28 13.82
C SER A 192 -13.45 -9.81 13.51
N ILE A 193 -14.04 -8.94 14.33
CA ILE A 193 -13.86 -7.49 14.29
C ILE A 193 -13.44 -6.97 15.65
N ASP A 194 -12.56 -5.96 15.65
CA ASP A 194 -12.12 -5.29 16.87
C ASP A 194 -13.22 -4.31 17.35
N THR A 195 -13.61 -4.40 18.59
CA THR A 195 -14.69 -3.60 19.19
C THR A 195 -14.24 -2.98 20.51
N THR A 196 -14.99 -2.03 21.01
CA THR A 196 -14.75 -1.44 22.34
C THR A 196 -15.87 -1.77 23.31
N LEU A 197 -15.51 -1.99 24.58
CA LEU A 197 -16.45 -2.16 25.68
C LEU A 197 -16.32 -1.00 26.68
N SER A 198 -17.45 -0.36 26.98
CA SER A 198 -17.55 0.67 28.03
C SER A 198 -18.73 0.36 28.96
N GLY A 199 -18.44 0.03 30.19
CA GLY A 199 -19.44 -0.51 31.11
C GLY A 199 -19.97 -1.85 30.61
N SER A 200 -21.28 -1.90 30.30
CA SER A 200 -21.94 -3.08 29.69
C SER A 200 -22.28 -2.89 28.21
N THR A 201 -21.73 -1.86 27.57
CA THR A 201 -22.05 -1.53 26.18
C THR A 201 -20.86 -1.78 25.28
N TYR A 202 -21.02 -2.64 24.28
CA TYR A 202 -20.09 -2.84 23.18
C TYR A 202 -20.38 -1.83 22.06
N SER A 203 -19.36 -1.46 21.31
CA SER A 203 -19.48 -0.54 20.16
C SER A 203 -18.64 -1.01 19.00
N MET A 204 -19.15 -0.85 17.78
CA MET A 204 -18.45 -1.10 16.53
C MET A 204 -17.41 0.00 16.26
N LYS A 205 -16.43 0.03 17.12
CA LYS A 205 -15.29 0.94 17.12
C LYS A 205 -14.04 0.15 17.45
N SER A 206 -13.00 0.30 16.64
CA SER A 206 -11.73 -0.40 16.88
C SER A 206 -11.11 0.02 18.21
N SER A 207 -10.59 -0.93 18.95
CA SER A 207 -9.81 -0.71 20.17
C SER A 207 -8.37 -0.31 19.87
N THR A 208 -7.85 -0.74 18.71
CA THR A 208 -6.47 -0.50 18.26
C THR A 208 -6.35 0.75 17.38
N GLN A 209 -7.45 1.12 16.69
CA GLN A 209 -7.54 2.30 15.83
C GLN A 209 -8.70 3.19 16.30
N ALA A 210 -8.46 3.97 17.35
CA ALA A 210 -9.50 4.68 18.09
C ALA A 210 -10.45 5.57 17.26
N THR A 211 -10.03 6.02 16.08
CA THR A 211 -10.85 6.81 15.16
C THR A 211 -11.63 5.95 14.16
N MET A 212 -11.29 4.67 14.00
CA MET A 212 -12.03 3.73 13.16
C MET A 212 -13.30 3.27 13.90
N GLN A 213 -14.43 3.54 13.31
CA GLN A 213 -15.73 3.14 13.81
C GLN A 213 -16.73 3.03 12.67
N CYS A 214 -17.70 2.14 12.80
CA CYS A 214 -18.81 2.08 11.86
C CYS A 214 -20.05 2.73 12.44
N GLN A 215 -20.68 3.60 11.64
CA GLN A 215 -21.79 4.45 12.03
C GLN A 215 -22.97 4.26 11.09
N ASP A 216 -24.20 4.48 11.62
CA ASP A 216 -25.38 4.67 10.78
C ASP A 216 -25.29 6.04 10.08
N ALA A 217 -25.29 6.06 8.76
CA ALA A 217 -25.21 7.28 7.97
C ALA A 217 -26.40 8.24 8.19
N SER A 218 -27.53 7.76 8.72
CA SER A 218 -28.71 8.60 8.95
C SER A 218 -28.57 9.58 10.12
N ASN A 219 -27.71 9.26 11.10
CA ASN A 219 -27.55 10.04 12.33
C ASN A 219 -26.11 10.12 12.85
N ASN A 220 -25.15 9.45 12.16
CA ASN A 220 -23.74 9.37 12.52
C ASN A 220 -23.48 8.71 13.88
N THR A 221 -24.40 7.86 14.36
CA THR A 221 -24.25 7.13 15.61
C THR A 221 -23.50 5.84 15.37
N THR A 222 -22.46 5.58 16.14
CA THR A 222 -21.72 4.31 16.12
C THR A 222 -22.66 3.18 16.59
N PHE A 223 -22.68 2.07 15.86
CA PHE A 223 -23.46 0.90 16.26
C PHE A 223 -22.97 0.38 17.62
N SER A 224 -23.91 0.14 18.53
CA SER A 224 -23.64 -0.32 19.89
C SER A 224 -24.72 -1.27 20.40
N GLY A 225 -24.33 -2.20 21.27
CA GLY A 225 -25.22 -3.25 21.83
C GLY A 225 -24.80 -3.71 23.21
N THR A 226 -25.57 -4.62 23.79
CA THR A 226 -25.30 -5.23 25.10
C THR A 226 -24.55 -6.55 25.02
N ASP A 227 -24.36 -7.06 23.82
CA ASP A 227 -23.51 -8.22 23.51
C ASP A 227 -22.49 -7.82 22.44
N ASN A 228 -21.53 -8.70 22.14
CA ASN A 228 -20.48 -8.46 21.14
C ASN A 228 -20.70 -9.31 19.88
N VAL A 229 -21.96 -9.55 19.52
CA VAL A 229 -22.38 -10.28 18.34
C VAL A 229 -23.02 -9.30 17.36
N TRP A 230 -22.44 -9.15 16.19
CA TRP A 230 -22.76 -8.09 15.24
C TRP A 230 -23.24 -8.64 13.91
N GLY A 231 -24.27 -8.00 13.38
CA GLY A 231 -24.85 -8.36 12.10
C GLY A 231 -25.66 -9.67 12.15
N ASN A 232 -26.39 -9.94 11.08
CA ASN A 232 -27.22 -11.15 10.94
C ASN A 232 -27.02 -11.86 9.60
N GLY A 233 -25.98 -11.49 8.85
CA GLY A 233 -25.68 -12.02 7.52
C GLY A 233 -26.61 -11.54 6.41
N THR A 234 -27.57 -10.63 6.70
CA THR A 234 -28.49 -10.11 5.70
C THR A 234 -27.93 -8.83 5.06
N GLY A 235 -27.73 -8.81 3.74
CA GLY A 235 -27.07 -7.70 3.03
C GLY A 235 -27.77 -6.34 3.14
N THR A 236 -29.06 -6.30 3.46
CA THR A 236 -29.84 -5.07 3.68
C THR A 236 -29.79 -4.54 5.11
N ASN A 237 -29.20 -5.30 6.05
CA ASN A 237 -29.03 -4.89 7.44
C ASN A 237 -27.78 -4.02 7.56
N LYS A 238 -27.90 -2.80 8.09
CA LYS A 238 -26.79 -1.86 8.25
C LYS A 238 -25.69 -2.36 9.19
N GLU A 239 -26.06 -3.06 10.25
CA GLU A 239 -25.10 -3.63 11.19
C GLU A 239 -24.26 -4.72 10.53
N THR A 240 -24.88 -5.54 9.67
CA THR A 240 -24.17 -6.52 8.82
C THR A 240 -23.19 -5.83 7.86
N GLY A 241 -23.62 -4.75 7.20
CA GLY A 241 -22.73 -3.94 6.37
C GLY A 241 -21.58 -3.31 7.17
N CYS A 242 -21.83 -2.97 8.45
CA CYS A 242 -20.79 -2.47 9.35
C CYS A 242 -19.80 -3.56 9.80
N VAL A 243 -20.21 -4.82 9.89
CA VAL A 243 -19.27 -5.94 10.12
C VAL A 243 -18.28 -6.05 8.97
N ASP A 244 -18.78 -6.08 7.73
CA ASP A 244 -17.94 -6.11 6.54
C ASP A 244 -17.01 -4.89 6.50
N ALA A 245 -17.54 -3.70 6.77
CA ALA A 245 -16.79 -2.44 6.73
C ALA A 245 -15.65 -2.37 7.76
N LEU A 246 -15.87 -2.80 8.99
CA LEU A 246 -14.81 -2.84 10.00
C LEU A 246 -13.75 -3.89 9.68
N TYR A 247 -14.17 -5.08 9.25
CA TYR A 247 -13.26 -6.14 8.86
C TYR A 247 -12.29 -5.68 7.75
N VAL A 248 -12.81 -5.06 6.70
CA VAL A 248 -11.99 -4.52 5.61
C VAL A 248 -11.11 -3.36 6.08
N GLY A 249 -11.65 -2.40 6.83
CA GLY A 249 -10.88 -1.27 7.34
C GLY A 249 -9.74 -1.68 8.27
N GLU A 250 -9.97 -2.64 9.16
CA GLU A 250 -8.95 -3.21 10.03
C GLU A 250 -7.89 -3.99 9.23
N GLY A 251 -8.33 -4.79 8.25
CA GLY A 251 -7.46 -5.52 7.35
C GLY A 251 -6.55 -4.60 6.57
N GLN A 252 -7.09 -3.53 5.99
CA GLN A 252 -6.29 -2.53 5.29
C GLN A 252 -5.29 -1.83 6.22
N THR A 253 -5.69 -1.47 7.45
CA THR A 253 -4.77 -0.87 8.43
C THR A 253 -3.60 -1.81 8.75
N LYS A 254 -3.87 -3.11 8.88
CA LYS A 254 -2.85 -4.15 9.08
C LYS A 254 -1.94 -4.29 7.85
N MET A 255 -2.51 -4.25 6.66
CA MET A 255 -1.76 -4.26 5.39
C MET A 255 -0.84 -3.04 5.30
N LEU A 256 -1.36 -1.84 5.57
CA LEU A 256 -0.59 -0.59 5.56
C LEU A 256 0.61 -0.64 6.51
N SER A 257 0.40 -1.14 7.71
CA SER A 257 1.48 -1.29 8.71
C SER A 257 2.50 -2.35 8.29
N SER A 258 2.03 -3.57 7.94
CA SER A 258 2.91 -4.72 7.71
C SER A 258 3.61 -4.71 6.35
N TRP A 259 2.95 -4.23 5.29
CA TRP A 259 3.54 -4.19 3.95
C TRP A 259 4.23 -2.87 3.63
N LEU A 260 3.69 -1.75 4.13
CA LEU A 260 4.13 -0.42 3.72
C LEU A 260 4.83 0.37 4.84
N GLY A 261 4.77 -0.11 6.10
CA GLY A 261 5.28 0.62 7.26
C GLY A 261 4.52 1.92 7.54
N ARG A 262 3.27 2.05 7.04
CA ARG A 262 2.44 3.23 7.23
C ARG A 262 1.69 3.15 8.57
N ASN A 263 1.74 4.20 9.34
CA ASN A 263 1.10 4.29 10.66
C ASN A 263 -0.36 4.74 10.53
N GLY A 264 -1.29 3.78 10.50
CA GLY A 264 -2.71 4.04 10.33
C GLY A 264 -3.09 4.48 8.90
N GLN A 265 -4.37 4.63 8.65
CA GLN A 265 -4.87 5.02 7.32
C GLN A 265 -4.44 6.45 6.94
N ASN A 266 -4.47 7.38 7.90
CA ASN A 266 -4.09 8.78 7.68
C ASN A 266 -2.57 9.07 7.77
N GLY A 267 -1.75 8.03 7.97
CA GLY A 267 -0.29 8.17 8.10
C GLY A 267 0.20 8.68 9.46
N SER A 268 -0.72 8.96 10.40
CA SER A 268 -0.43 9.52 11.73
C SER A 268 -1.04 8.70 12.87
N GLY A 269 -1.37 7.43 12.63
CA GLY A 269 -1.94 6.51 13.61
C GLY A 269 -3.47 6.57 13.71
N GLY A 270 -4.14 7.29 12.80
CA GLY A 270 -5.59 7.40 12.74
C GLY A 270 -6.20 6.72 11.52
N ALA A 271 -7.54 6.63 11.55
CA ALA A 271 -8.37 6.12 10.48
C ALA A 271 -9.58 7.04 10.29
N TRP A 272 -10.43 6.76 9.31
CA TRP A 272 -11.69 7.49 9.10
C TRP A 272 -12.87 6.69 9.63
N PRO A 273 -13.93 7.38 10.13
CA PRO A 273 -15.21 6.72 10.38
C PRO A 273 -15.78 6.21 9.05
N ILE A 274 -16.38 5.01 9.10
CA ILE A 274 -17.09 4.42 7.97
C ILE A 274 -18.58 4.49 8.29
N ARG A 275 -19.40 4.99 7.38
CA ARG A 275 -20.83 5.17 7.55
C ARG A 275 -21.61 4.33 6.56
N VAL A 276 -22.41 3.41 7.08
CA VAL A 276 -23.29 2.55 6.30
C VAL A 276 -24.70 3.09 6.32
N GLY A 277 -25.30 3.30 5.17
CA GLY A 277 -26.66 3.80 5.06
C GLY A 277 -26.86 4.96 4.08
N LEU A 278 -25.88 5.24 3.21
CA LEU A 278 -26.03 6.18 2.10
C LEU A 278 -27.18 5.72 1.20
N ASN A 279 -28.11 6.61 0.89
CA ASN A 279 -29.25 6.30 0.01
C ASN A 279 -28.89 6.56 -1.46
N ASP A 280 -27.80 5.94 -1.90
CA ASP A 280 -27.30 6.01 -3.28
C ASP A 280 -26.67 4.67 -3.67
N GLN A 281 -26.56 4.43 -4.96
CA GLN A 281 -25.82 3.28 -5.54
C GLN A 281 -24.35 3.66 -5.71
N ASN A 282 -23.71 4.03 -4.62
CA ASN A 282 -22.35 4.55 -4.62
C ASN A 282 -21.66 4.35 -3.26
N ALA A 283 -20.34 4.42 -3.25
CA ALA A 283 -19.54 4.66 -2.06
C ALA A 283 -18.64 5.86 -2.34
N TYR A 284 -18.19 6.58 -1.29
CA TYR A 284 -17.26 7.67 -1.48
C TYR A 284 -16.49 8.05 -0.21
N TYR A 285 -15.29 8.57 -0.41
CA TYR A 285 -14.50 9.30 0.57
C TYR A 285 -14.67 10.80 0.36
N ASP A 286 -14.88 11.59 1.45
CA ASP A 286 -15.14 13.04 1.37
C ASP A 286 -14.07 13.93 2.02
N GLY A 287 -12.91 13.36 2.36
CA GLY A 287 -11.85 14.05 3.10
C GLY A 287 -11.93 13.87 4.62
N SER A 288 -13.02 13.33 5.15
CA SER A 288 -13.22 13.19 6.60
C SER A 288 -13.81 11.84 7.01
N GLN A 289 -14.39 11.11 6.11
CA GLN A 289 -15.12 9.86 6.33
C GLN A 289 -15.28 9.07 5.03
N VAL A 290 -15.69 7.80 5.15
CA VAL A 290 -16.17 6.98 4.04
C VAL A 290 -17.67 6.76 4.20
N GLN A 291 -18.43 6.91 3.13
CA GLN A 291 -19.86 6.60 3.03
C GLN A 291 -20.06 5.35 2.19
N ILE A 292 -20.86 4.41 2.68
CA ILE A 292 -21.23 3.17 2.00
C ILE A 292 -22.70 3.19 1.65
N GLY A 293 -22.99 3.10 0.37
CA GLY A 293 -24.33 2.98 -0.17
C GLY A 293 -24.72 1.53 -0.46
N LYS A 294 -25.64 1.35 -1.39
CA LYS A 294 -26.31 0.07 -1.64
C LYS A 294 -26.44 -0.21 -3.13
N ASN A 295 -26.48 -1.49 -3.49
CA ASN A 295 -26.79 -1.95 -4.83
C ASN A 295 -28.29 -1.85 -5.17
N THR A 296 -28.66 -2.26 -6.38
CA THR A 296 -30.08 -2.29 -6.85
C THR A 296 -30.97 -3.16 -5.99
N ALA A 297 -30.43 -4.19 -5.30
CA ALA A 297 -31.17 -5.05 -4.37
C ALA A 297 -31.26 -4.46 -2.96
N GLY A 298 -30.68 -3.28 -2.71
CA GLY A 298 -30.68 -2.62 -1.42
C GLY A 298 -29.65 -3.16 -0.42
N GLN A 299 -28.66 -3.91 -0.88
CA GLN A 299 -27.60 -4.51 -0.07
C GLN A 299 -26.38 -3.58 -0.01
N TRP A 300 -25.70 -3.52 1.14
CA TRP A 300 -24.58 -2.61 1.40
C TRP A 300 -23.29 -3.08 0.71
N ILE A 301 -22.54 -2.14 0.10
CA ILE A 301 -21.46 -2.42 -0.83
C ILE A 301 -20.06 -2.32 -0.18
N ALA A 302 -19.81 -2.99 0.92
CA ALA A 302 -18.56 -2.94 1.67
C ALA A 302 -17.63 -4.15 1.40
N SER A 303 -17.42 -4.53 0.12
CA SER A 303 -16.43 -5.54 -0.28
C SER A 303 -14.99 -5.05 -0.04
N ALA A 304 -14.03 -5.98 -0.08
CA ALA A 304 -12.64 -5.66 0.23
C ALA A 304 -12.02 -4.67 -0.75
N ASP A 305 -12.31 -4.84 -2.03
CA ASP A 305 -11.88 -3.98 -3.12
C ASP A 305 -12.57 -2.60 -3.10
N VAL A 306 -13.92 -2.53 -2.94
CA VAL A 306 -14.69 -1.28 -2.94
C VAL A 306 -14.36 -0.43 -1.71
N LEU A 307 -14.45 -0.97 -0.51
CA LEU A 307 -14.10 -0.19 0.69
C LEU A 307 -12.59 0.09 0.76
N GLY A 308 -11.76 -0.85 0.33
CA GLY A 308 -10.31 -0.67 0.21
C GLY A 308 -9.93 0.46 -0.75
N HIS A 309 -10.71 0.65 -1.83
CA HIS A 309 -10.61 1.76 -2.77
C HIS A 309 -10.96 3.09 -2.10
N GLU A 310 -12.11 3.19 -1.42
CA GLU A 310 -12.52 4.44 -0.74
C GLU A 310 -11.50 4.90 0.32
N LEU A 311 -11.02 3.96 1.10
CA LEU A 311 -9.93 4.22 2.05
C LEU A 311 -8.62 4.53 1.31
N GLY A 312 -8.43 4.01 0.10
CA GLY A 312 -7.33 4.33 -0.81
C GLY A 312 -7.30 5.80 -1.21
N HIS A 313 -8.47 6.41 -1.47
CA HIS A 313 -8.57 7.86 -1.67
C HIS A 313 -8.12 8.64 -0.44
N GLY A 314 -8.50 8.20 0.75
CA GLY A 314 -8.04 8.81 1.99
C GLY A 314 -6.54 8.68 2.19
N ILE A 315 -5.95 7.54 1.83
CA ILE A 315 -4.50 7.35 1.85
C ILE A 315 -3.83 8.29 0.84
N ASP A 316 -4.39 8.44 -0.35
CA ASP A 316 -3.90 9.36 -1.37
C ASP A 316 -3.96 10.82 -0.91
N ASP A 317 -5.09 11.24 -0.33
CA ASP A 317 -5.31 12.59 0.21
C ASP A 317 -4.31 12.96 1.32
N THR A 318 -3.93 12.00 2.14
CA THR A 318 -2.99 12.17 3.26
C THR A 318 -1.54 11.84 2.92
N THR A 319 -1.21 11.64 1.64
CA THR A 319 0.16 11.64 1.13
C THR A 319 0.53 13.02 0.55
N PRO A 320 1.82 13.35 0.35
CA PRO A 320 2.23 14.65 -0.17
C PRO A 320 1.49 15.02 -1.47
N GLY A 321 1.05 16.27 -1.57
CA GLY A 321 0.34 16.79 -2.74
C GLY A 321 -1.18 16.60 -2.71
N GLY A 322 -1.76 15.92 -1.71
CA GLY A 322 -3.20 15.66 -1.60
C GLY A 322 -3.69 14.61 -2.62
N ILE A 323 -4.98 14.56 -2.88
CA ILE A 323 -5.57 13.62 -3.86
C ILE A 323 -4.92 13.80 -5.25
N SER A 324 -4.59 12.69 -5.87
CA SER A 324 -4.05 12.63 -7.23
C SER A 324 -5.02 13.24 -8.25
N GLY A 325 -4.49 13.83 -9.29
CA GLY A 325 -5.27 14.49 -10.33
C GLY A 325 -4.94 13.99 -11.73
N SER A 326 -5.48 14.68 -12.74
CA SER A 326 -5.21 14.39 -14.15
C SER A 326 -5.51 12.93 -14.53
N GLY A 327 -6.63 12.38 -14.05
CA GLY A 327 -7.10 11.03 -14.34
C GLY A 327 -6.33 9.92 -13.62
N THR A 328 -5.61 10.22 -12.54
CA THR A 328 -4.82 9.21 -11.81
C THR A 328 -5.40 8.82 -10.45
N GLN A 329 -6.38 9.54 -9.92
CA GLN A 329 -6.96 9.32 -8.60
C GLN A 329 -7.59 7.94 -8.46
N GLU A 330 -8.35 7.50 -9.44
CA GLU A 330 -9.10 6.25 -9.37
C GLU A 330 -8.19 5.02 -9.45
N PHE A 331 -7.22 5.01 -10.39
CA PHE A 331 -6.31 3.87 -10.42
C PHE A 331 -5.46 3.77 -9.15
N VAL A 332 -5.09 4.92 -8.54
CA VAL A 332 -4.40 4.91 -7.24
C VAL A 332 -5.25 4.21 -6.20
N ALA A 333 -6.52 4.57 -6.09
CA ALA A 333 -7.45 3.97 -5.15
C ALA A 333 -7.68 2.48 -5.44
N ASP A 334 -7.88 2.08 -6.70
CA ASP A 334 -8.03 0.68 -7.11
C ASP A 334 -6.80 -0.18 -6.74
N THR A 335 -5.57 0.40 -6.78
CA THR A 335 -4.39 -0.35 -6.32
C THR A 335 -4.44 -0.70 -4.84
N PHE A 336 -5.04 0.18 -4.01
CA PHE A 336 -5.26 -0.11 -2.58
C PHE A 336 -6.43 -1.05 -2.36
N GLY A 337 -7.49 -0.98 -3.16
CA GLY A 337 -8.58 -1.94 -3.19
C GLY A 337 -8.05 -3.36 -3.39
N ALA A 338 -7.44 -3.61 -4.53
CA ALA A 338 -6.83 -4.90 -4.86
C ALA A 338 -5.80 -5.37 -3.81
N ALA A 339 -4.92 -4.48 -3.32
CA ALA A 339 -3.94 -4.85 -2.30
C ALA A 339 -4.59 -5.23 -0.95
N THR A 340 -5.71 -4.59 -0.58
CA THR A 340 -6.47 -4.90 0.63
C THR A 340 -7.11 -6.28 0.52
N GLU A 341 -7.75 -6.57 -0.60
CA GLU A 341 -8.35 -7.86 -0.90
C GLU A 341 -7.31 -9.00 -0.87
N TRP A 342 -6.17 -8.83 -1.55
CA TRP A 342 -5.06 -9.78 -1.50
C TRP A 342 -4.48 -9.97 -0.10
N TYR A 343 -4.47 -8.94 0.72
CA TYR A 343 -4.01 -9.03 2.10
C TYR A 343 -5.00 -9.81 2.97
N LEU A 344 -6.29 -9.55 2.82
CA LEU A 344 -7.36 -10.24 3.54
C LEU A 344 -7.48 -11.70 3.12
N ASN A 345 -7.35 -11.99 1.82
CA ASN A 345 -7.43 -13.32 1.22
C ASN A 345 -8.64 -14.11 1.79
N ASN A 346 -9.81 -13.47 1.79
CA ASN A 346 -11.04 -14.07 2.31
C ASN A 346 -11.58 -15.10 1.31
N PRO A 347 -11.95 -16.32 1.73
CA PRO A 347 -12.48 -17.32 0.79
C PRO A 347 -13.87 -16.98 0.21
N ASN A 348 -14.60 -16.04 0.80
CA ASN A 348 -15.88 -15.55 0.29
C ASN A 348 -15.73 -14.34 -0.64
N ASP A 349 -14.56 -13.72 -0.64
CA ASP A 349 -14.16 -12.57 -1.44
C ASP A 349 -12.69 -12.86 -1.85
N PRO A 350 -12.48 -13.83 -2.78
CA PRO A 350 -11.14 -14.33 -3.09
C PRO A 350 -10.36 -13.32 -3.93
N PRO A 351 -9.08 -13.08 -3.61
CA PRO A 351 -8.32 -12.00 -4.22
C PRO A 351 -8.13 -12.19 -5.72
N ASP A 352 -8.52 -11.17 -6.46
CA ASP A 352 -8.35 -11.05 -7.90
C ASP A 352 -7.98 -9.62 -8.33
N TYR A 353 -8.39 -9.15 -9.46
CA TYR A 353 -8.15 -7.80 -9.99
C TYR A 353 -9.39 -7.26 -10.72
N LEU A 354 -10.54 -7.73 -10.34
CA LEU A 354 -11.82 -7.14 -10.69
C LEU A 354 -12.18 -6.09 -9.63
N VAL A 355 -13.08 -5.20 -9.91
CA VAL A 355 -13.54 -4.19 -8.96
C VAL A 355 -15.06 -4.23 -8.91
N GLY A 356 -15.62 -4.50 -7.74
CA GLY A 356 -17.04 -4.54 -7.50
C GLY A 356 -17.77 -5.79 -8.00
N GLU A 357 -17.06 -6.89 -8.27
CA GLU A 357 -17.65 -8.14 -8.77
C GLU A 357 -18.57 -8.79 -7.73
N GLU A 358 -18.14 -8.86 -6.47
CA GLU A 358 -18.95 -9.45 -5.38
C GLU A 358 -20.14 -8.58 -4.99
N VAL A 359 -20.03 -7.29 -5.24
CA VAL A 359 -21.10 -6.35 -4.88
C VAL A 359 -22.16 -6.14 -5.95
N ASN A 360 -21.90 -6.45 -7.22
CA ASN A 360 -22.86 -6.43 -8.33
C ASN A 360 -23.80 -5.20 -8.33
N LEU A 361 -23.24 -4.00 -8.35
CA LEU A 361 -23.95 -2.73 -8.10
C LEU A 361 -25.16 -2.48 -9.03
N VAL A 362 -25.00 -2.73 -10.33
CA VAL A 362 -26.04 -2.50 -11.33
C VAL A 362 -26.61 -3.80 -11.94
N GLY A 363 -26.16 -4.95 -11.50
CA GLY A 363 -26.66 -6.25 -11.93
C GLY A 363 -25.87 -6.87 -13.09
N SER A 364 -24.68 -6.36 -13.41
CA SER A 364 -23.84 -6.82 -14.52
C SER A 364 -22.47 -7.39 -14.13
N GLY A 365 -22.17 -7.53 -12.84
CA GLY A 365 -20.88 -8.01 -12.33
C GLY A 365 -19.95 -6.87 -11.92
N GLU A 366 -18.65 -7.02 -12.23
CA GLU A 366 -17.63 -6.00 -11.98
C GLU A 366 -17.91 -4.68 -12.73
N ILE A 367 -17.34 -3.61 -12.19
CA ILE A 367 -17.43 -2.27 -12.79
C ILE A 367 -16.11 -1.84 -13.44
N ARG A 368 -15.00 -2.46 -13.04
CA ARG A 368 -13.68 -2.29 -13.66
C ARG A 368 -12.92 -3.60 -13.65
N ASN A 369 -12.10 -3.78 -14.68
CA ASN A 369 -11.26 -4.96 -14.84
C ASN A 369 -9.80 -4.50 -15.00
N MET A 370 -8.95 -4.78 -14.00
CA MET A 370 -7.59 -4.26 -13.99
C MET A 370 -6.65 -4.99 -14.96
N TYR A 371 -6.93 -6.23 -15.33
CA TYR A 371 -6.11 -6.98 -16.30
C TYR A 371 -6.57 -6.79 -17.76
N ASN A 372 -7.80 -6.34 -17.97
CA ASN A 372 -8.36 -6.03 -19.29
C ASN A 372 -9.41 -4.92 -19.19
N PRO A 373 -9.02 -3.65 -18.93
CA PRO A 373 -9.96 -2.55 -18.76
C PRO A 373 -10.99 -2.41 -19.88
N SER A 374 -10.64 -2.83 -21.10
CA SER A 374 -11.57 -2.76 -22.24
C SER A 374 -12.75 -3.75 -22.16
N ALA A 375 -12.74 -4.71 -21.24
CA ALA A 375 -13.91 -5.54 -20.97
C ALA A 375 -15.08 -4.71 -20.45
N GLU A 376 -14.79 -3.68 -19.64
CA GLU A 376 -15.78 -2.76 -19.07
C GLU A 376 -15.85 -1.40 -19.83
N GLY A 377 -15.22 -1.33 -20.99
CA GLY A 377 -15.28 -0.14 -21.86
C GLY A 377 -14.18 0.90 -21.59
N ASP A 378 -13.29 0.67 -20.66
CA ASP A 378 -12.17 1.55 -20.33
C ASP A 378 -10.96 1.31 -21.24
N ALA A 379 -10.04 2.26 -21.31
CA ALA A 379 -8.88 2.14 -22.17
C ALA A 379 -7.81 1.24 -21.54
N ASN A 380 -7.33 0.20 -22.25
CA ASN A 380 -6.16 -0.58 -21.85
C ASN A 380 -4.86 0.23 -21.94
N CYS A 381 -4.83 1.25 -22.78
CA CYS A 381 -3.61 1.96 -23.18
C CYS A 381 -3.73 3.45 -22.92
N TYR A 382 -2.67 4.04 -22.40
CA TYR A 382 -2.57 5.48 -22.21
C TYR A 382 -2.52 6.22 -23.55
N SER A 383 -3.21 7.33 -23.61
CA SER A 383 -3.11 8.33 -24.68
C SER A 383 -3.10 9.74 -24.08
N SER A 384 -2.81 10.76 -24.90
CA SER A 384 -2.85 12.16 -24.45
C SER A 384 -4.26 12.64 -24.07
N SER A 385 -5.31 11.93 -24.45
CA SER A 385 -6.70 12.22 -24.05
C SER A 385 -7.08 11.58 -22.72
N THR A 386 -6.35 10.56 -22.24
CA THR A 386 -6.66 9.86 -20.97
C THR A 386 -6.86 10.81 -19.79
N PRO A 387 -6.02 11.83 -19.54
CA PRO A 387 -6.21 12.75 -18.42
C PRO A 387 -7.46 13.64 -18.50
N GLY A 388 -8.11 13.70 -19.65
CA GLY A 388 -9.33 14.48 -19.89
C GLY A 388 -10.59 13.63 -20.01
N SER A 389 -10.47 12.31 -19.87
CA SER A 389 -11.62 11.39 -19.82
C SER A 389 -12.38 11.54 -18.50
N GLU A 390 -13.57 10.93 -18.42
CA GLU A 390 -14.27 10.72 -17.16
C GLU A 390 -13.31 10.04 -16.16
N VAL A 391 -13.38 10.41 -14.87
CA VAL A 391 -12.32 10.06 -13.90
C VAL A 391 -12.14 8.56 -13.73
N HIS A 392 -13.24 7.79 -13.69
CA HIS A 392 -13.20 6.33 -13.55
C HIS A 392 -12.67 5.67 -14.84
N SER A 393 -13.13 6.11 -16.00
CA SER A 393 -12.61 5.61 -17.29
C SER A 393 -11.14 5.97 -17.52
N ALA A 394 -10.67 7.07 -16.91
CA ALA A 394 -9.27 7.43 -16.94
C ALA A 394 -8.37 6.47 -16.17
N ALA A 395 -8.91 5.67 -15.24
CA ALA A 395 -8.16 4.70 -14.43
C ALA A 395 -7.60 3.53 -15.25
N GLY A 396 -8.24 3.15 -16.35
CA GLY A 396 -7.96 1.93 -17.10
C GLY A 396 -6.46 1.67 -17.36
N PRO A 397 -5.69 2.59 -17.97
CA PRO A 397 -4.26 2.37 -18.20
C PRO A 397 -3.42 2.22 -16.92
N GLY A 398 -3.85 2.84 -15.82
CA GLY A 398 -3.19 2.73 -14.50
C GLY A 398 -3.46 1.40 -13.83
N ASN A 399 -4.70 0.93 -13.87
CA ASN A 399 -5.11 -0.39 -13.41
C ASN A 399 -4.36 -1.48 -14.17
N HIS A 400 -4.32 -1.37 -15.48
CA HIS A 400 -3.59 -2.29 -16.35
C HIS A 400 -2.08 -2.30 -16.06
N TRP A 401 -1.48 -1.13 -15.86
CA TRP A 401 -0.08 -1.02 -15.42
C TRP A 401 0.16 -1.73 -14.09
N PHE A 402 -0.70 -1.52 -13.09
CA PHE A 402 -0.54 -2.14 -11.77
C PHE A 402 -0.65 -3.66 -11.84
N TYR A 403 -1.63 -4.17 -12.60
CA TYR A 403 -1.77 -5.60 -12.85
C TYR A 403 -0.50 -6.19 -13.48
N LEU A 404 -0.02 -5.58 -14.57
CA LEU A 404 1.20 -6.04 -15.25
C LEU A 404 2.44 -5.95 -14.33
N LEU A 405 2.51 -4.95 -13.46
CA LEU A 405 3.59 -4.85 -12.47
C LEU A 405 3.52 -5.97 -11.42
N ALA A 406 2.31 -6.32 -10.97
CA ALA A 406 2.09 -7.33 -9.94
C ALA A 406 2.20 -8.75 -10.50
N GLN A 407 1.48 -9.06 -11.60
CA GLN A 407 1.29 -10.42 -12.10
C GLN A 407 2.05 -10.69 -13.42
N GLY A 408 2.35 -9.65 -14.17
CA GLY A 408 2.97 -9.79 -15.50
C GLY A 408 1.98 -10.22 -16.58
N THR A 409 2.49 -10.35 -17.81
CA THR A 409 1.67 -10.71 -18.98
C THR A 409 1.14 -12.14 -18.96
N SER A 410 1.81 -13.05 -18.26
CA SER A 410 1.37 -14.45 -18.10
C SER A 410 0.35 -14.66 -16.98
N GLY A 411 0.08 -13.63 -16.17
CA GLY A 411 -0.87 -13.66 -15.05
C GLY A 411 -0.39 -14.36 -13.79
N ASN A 412 0.67 -15.16 -13.83
CA ASN A 412 1.26 -15.83 -12.66
C ASN A 412 0.20 -16.54 -11.75
N GLY A 413 -0.74 -17.25 -12.37
CA GLY A 413 -1.86 -17.91 -11.68
C GLY A 413 -3.18 -17.12 -11.74
N GLN A 414 -3.14 -15.86 -12.12
CA GLN A 414 -4.26 -15.00 -12.47
C GLN A 414 -4.46 -14.98 -14.00
N PRO A 415 -5.50 -14.34 -14.56
CA PRO A 415 -5.71 -14.25 -16.00
C PRO A 415 -4.51 -13.65 -16.74
N ALA A 416 -4.18 -14.18 -17.91
CA ALA A 416 -3.17 -13.56 -18.77
C ALA A 416 -3.65 -12.20 -19.28
N SER A 417 -2.74 -11.22 -19.36
CA SER A 417 -3.07 -9.88 -19.83
C SER A 417 -2.26 -9.52 -21.08
N THR A 418 -2.91 -8.82 -22.00
CA THR A 418 -2.29 -8.30 -23.23
C THR A 418 -1.54 -7.00 -22.95
N THR A 419 -0.75 -6.54 -23.89
CA THR A 419 -0.05 -5.25 -23.80
C THR A 419 -0.28 -4.43 -25.06
N CYS A 420 -0.15 -3.12 -24.96
CA CYS A 420 -0.41 -2.18 -26.08
C CYS A 420 0.62 -2.26 -27.21
N ASN A 421 1.72 -2.97 -27.01
CA ASN A 421 2.88 -2.96 -27.92
C ASN A 421 3.66 -4.28 -27.93
N SER A 422 3.05 -5.38 -27.50
CA SER A 422 3.65 -6.71 -27.40
C SER A 422 4.85 -6.81 -26.41
N THR A 423 5.00 -5.86 -25.49
CA THR A 423 5.99 -5.93 -24.43
C THR A 423 5.65 -7.08 -23.48
N THR A 424 6.60 -7.97 -23.20
CA THR A 424 6.45 -8.98 -22.16
C THR A 424 6.88 -8.42 -20.80
N VAL A 425 6.08 -8.63 -19.78
CA VAL A 425 6.34 -8.21 -18.39
C VAL A 425 6.34 -9.44 -17.50
N THR A 426 7.34 -9.57 -16.65
CA THR A 426 7.37 -10.55 -15.55
C THR A 426 6.99 -9.82 -14.27
N GLY A 427 5.90 -10.24 -13.61
CA GLY A 427 5.39 -9.57 -12.42
C GLY A 427 6.31 -9.67 -11.20
N LEU A 428 6.17 -8.73 -10.27
CA LEU A 428 6.94 -8.65 -9.01
C LEU A 428 6.20 -9.25 -7.81
N GLY A 429 4.93 -9.59 -7.96
CA GLY A 429 3.99 -9.86 -6.88
C GLY A 429 3.35 -8.58 -6.31
N ILE A 430 2.12 -8.71 -5.80
CA ILE A 430 1.31 -7.56 -5.39
C ILE A 430 1.94 -6.74 -4.25
N GLN A 431 2.56 -7.41 -3.26
CA GLN A 431 3.19 -6.71 -2.13
C GLN A 431 4.32 -5.77 -2.60
N LYS A 432 5.18 -6.22 -3.54
CA LYS A 432 6.22 -5.35 -4.10
C LYS A 432 5.61 -4.25 -4.98
N ALA A 433 4.58 -4.56 -5.74
CA ALA A 433 3.89 -3.60 -6.60
C ALA A 433 3.28 -2.45 -5.78
N ILE A 434 2.50 -2.76 -4.73
CA ILE A 434 1.92 -1.73 -3.86
C ILE A 434 2.98 -0.99 -3.03
N THR A 435 4.07 -1.64 -2.64
CA THR A 435 5.19 -0.97 -1.97
C THR A 435 5.84 0.08 -2.87
N ILE A 436 6.06 -0.23 -4.15
CA ILE A 436 6.59 0.72 -5.14
C ILE A 436 5.59 1.85 -5.36
N MET A 437 4.30 1.53 -5.52
CA MET A 437 3.23 2.52 -5.70
C MET A 437 3.15 3.48 -4.52
N TYR A 438 3.10 2.98 -3.29
CA TYR A 438 3.05 3.81 -2.08
C TYR A 438 4.28 4.72 -1.96
N ASN A 439 5.49 4.22 -2.21
CA ASN A 439 6.70 5.04 -2.18
C ASN A 439 6.75 6.07 -3.32
N ALA A 440 6.08 5.82 -4.44
CA ALA A 440 5.88 6.83 -5.48
C ALA A 440 4.90 7.92 -5.02
N MET A 441 3.83 7.56 -4.32
CA MET A 441 2.89 8.53 -3.74
C MET A 441 3.56 9.44 -2.70
N LEU A 442 4.58 8.95 -1.96
CA LEU A 442 5.37 9.78 -1.04
C LEU A 442 6.26 10.80 -1.77
N LEU A 443 6.48 10.66 -3.08
CA LEU A 443 7.12 11.65 -3.96
C LEU A 443 6.13 12.59 -4.66
N LYS A 444 4.83 12.33 -4.48
CA LYS A 444 3.77 13.04 -5.17
C LYS A 444 3.73 14.53 -4.80
N THR A 445 3.32 15.31 -5.77
CA THR A 445 3.00 16.74 -5.60
C THR A 445 1.58 16.99 -6.11
N SER A 446 1.03 18.16 -5.81
CA SER A 446 -0.34 18.54 -6.19
C SER A 446 -0.60 18.59 -7.72
N SER A 447 0.44 18.47 -8.53
CA SER A 447 0.34 18.34 -9.98
C SER A 447 0.69 16.92 -10.45
N SER A 448 0.05 15.91 -9.89
CA SER A 448 0.21 14.51 -10.32
C SER A 448 -0.32 14.26 -11.74
N SER A 449 0.19 13.23 -12.39
CA SER A 449 -0.23 12.75 -13.71
C SER A 449 0.38 11.38 -14.00
N TYR A 450 -0.11 10.68 -15.01
CA TYR A 450 0.47 9.43 -15.51
C TYR A 450 1.97 9.52 -15.78
N LEU A 451 2.40 10.62 -16.42
CA LEU A 451 3.81 10.85 -16.76
C LEU A 451 4.67 11.00 -15.49
N LYS A 452 4.15 11.67 -14.47
CA LYS A 452 4.83 11.81 -13.17
C LYS A 452 4.83 10.51 -12.38
N TYR A 453 3.72 9.78 -12.35
CA TYR A 453 3.67 8.47 -11.71
C TYR A 453 4.69 7.51 -12.32
N ARG A 454 4.90 7.54 -13.63
CA ARG A 454 5.98 6.78 -14.27
C ARG A 454 7.34 7.14 -13.65
N THR A 455 7.69 8.41 -13.59
CA THR A 455 8.96 8.87 -13.02
C THR A 455 9.08 8.54 -11.53
N TRP A 456 8.01 8.76 -10.75
CA TRP A 456 8.01 8.49 -9.31
C TRP A 456 8.12 7.01 -9.00
N THR A 457 7.41 6.13 -9.71
CA THR A 457 7.49 4.69 -9.49
C THR A 457 8.85 4.12 -9.91
N LEU A 458 9.46 4.62 -10.98
CA LEU A 458 10.84 4.28 -11.35
C LEU A 458 11.84 4.74 -10.28
N THR A 459 11.65 5.95 -9.74
CA THR A 459 12.48 6.49 -8.66
C THR A 459 12.31 5.67 -7.37
N ALA A 460 11.08 5.31 -7.02
CA ALA A 460 10.78 4.45 -5.88
C ALA A 460 11.45 3.08 -6.03
N ALA A 461 11.25 2.39 -7.16
CA ALA A 461 11.83 1.08 -7.41
C ALA A 461 13.36 1.09 -7.33
N LYS A 462 14.01 2.10 -7.93
CA LYS A 462 15.47 2.26 -7.86
C LYS A 462 15.99 2.41 -6.43
N ASN A 463 15.26 3.14 -5.57
CA ASN A 463 15.73 3.46 -4.21
C ASN A 463 15.32 2.41 -3.18
N LEU A 464 14.23 1.68 -3.40
CA LEU A 464 13.83 0.55 -2.57
C LEU A 464 14.75 -0.67 -2.76
N TYR A 465 15.27 -0.86 -3.98
CA TYR A 465 16.11 -2.02 -4.32
C TYR A 465 17.47 -1.56 -4.88
N PRO A 466 18.32 -0.92 -4.04
CA PRO A 466 19.60 -0.38 -4.49
C PRO A 466 20.55 -1.49 -4.93
N GLY A 467 21.13 -1.34 -6.13
CA GLY A 467 22.01 -2.34 -6.73
C GLY A 467 21.34 -3.47 -7.51
N ASP A 468 20.02 -3.63 -7.37
CA ASP A 468 19.20 -4.54 -8.17
C ASP A 468 18.28 -3.75 -9.10
N CYS A 469 18.52 -3.83 -10.40
CA CYS A 469 17.68 -3.17 -11.40
C CYS A 469 16.46 -3.98 -11.82
N THR A 470 16.22 -5.16 -11.29
CA THR A 470 15.09 -6.02 -11.70
C THR A 470 13.75 -5.32 -11.49
N ALA A 471 13.47 -4.85 -10.28
CA ALA A 471 12.22 -4.13 -9.98
C ALA A 471 12.08 -2.85 -10.82
N PHE A 472 13.16 -2.07 -10.95
CA PHE A 472 13.19 -0.88 -11.80
C PHE A 472 12.85 -1.20 -13.27
N ASN A 473 13.46 -2.25 -13.83
CA ASN A 473 13.23 -2.66 -15.22
C ASN A 473 11.81 -3.18 -15.41
N THR A 474 11.24 -3.89 -14.43
CA THR A 474 9.85 -4.34 -14.49
C THR A 474 8.88 -3.15 -14.46
N VAL A 475 9.06 -2.17 -13.56
CA VAL A 475 8.27 -0.93 -13.56
C VAL A 475 8.34 -0.23 -14.91
N LYS A 476 9.53 -0.09 -15.48
CA LYS A 476 9.74 0.51 -16.79
C LYS A 476 9.04 -0.25 -17.90
N ALA A 477 9.11 -1.58 -17.89
CA ALA A 477 8.46 -2.45 -18.86
C ALA A 477 6.93 -2.34 -18.75
N ALA A 478 6.37 -2.37 -17.53
CA ALA A 478 4.93 -2.23 -17.31
C ALA A 478 4.38 -0.88 -17.80
N TRP A 479 5.06 0.25 -17.52
CA TRP A 479 4.66 1.55 -18.10
C TRP A 479 4.76 1.60 -19.61
N THR A 480 5.79 0.96 -20.18
CA THR A 480 5.94 0.85 -21.64
C THR A 480 4.81 0.00 -22.21
N ALA A 481 4.44 -1.10 -21.54
CA ALA A 481 3.38 -2.02 -21.96
C ALA A 481 2.01 -1.35 -22.09
N VAL A 482 1.74 -0.33 -21.27
CA VAL A 482 0.50 0.46 -21.34
C VAL A 482 0.67 1.80 -22.07
N SER A 483 1.74 1.95 -22.84
CA SER A 483 2.02 3.12 -23.71
C SER A 483 2.23 4.47 -22.99
N VAL A 484 2.58 4.49 -21.71
CA VAL A 484 2.99 5.74 -21.05
C VAL A 484 4.43 6.07 -21.49
N PRO A 485 4.67 7.22 -22.17
CA PRO A 485 5.96 7.52 -22.78
C PRO A 485 7.04 7.81 -21.73
N ALA A 486 8.30 7.50 -22.09
CA ALA A 486 9.46 7.84 -21.29
C ALA A 486 9.59 9.36 -21.08
N GLN A 487 10.01 9.76 -19.90
CA GLN A 487 10.21 11.15 -19.53
C GLN A 487 11.71 11.48 -19.42
N SER A 488 12.07 12.72 -19.70
CA SER A 488 13.45 13.19 -19.50
C SER A 488 13.90 13.14 -18.03
N ALA A 489 12.95 13.17 -17.11
CA ALA A 489 13.15 13.05 -15.67
C ALA A 489 13.20 11.60 -15.17
N ASP A 490 12.96 10.60 -16.03
CA ASP A 490 13.06 9.20 -15.62
C ASP A 490 14.48 8.89 -15.16
N PRO A 491 14.67 8.30 -13.96
CA PRO A 491 15.99 7.94 -13.47
C PRO A 491 16.58 6.80 -14.31
N THR A 492 17.90 6.64 -14.23
CA THR A 492 18.58 5.46 -14.75
C THR A 492 18.96 4.52 -13.61
N CYS A 493 18.84 3.23 -13.83
CA CYS A 493 19.39 2.23 -12.93
C CYS A 493 20.70 1.70 -13.51
N THR A 494 21.79 1.83 -12.74
CA THR A 494 23.11 1.26 -13.06
C THR A 494 23.42 0.20 -12.00
N GLY A 495 22.90 -0.98 -12.19
CA GLY A 495 23.26 -2.18 -11.43
C GLY A 495 24.12 -3.06 -12.33
N GLY A 496 25.00 -3.87 -11.75
CA GLY A 496 25.84 -4.80 -12.51
C GLY A 496 24.97 -5.68 -13.42
N THR A 497 24.99 -5.38 -14.70
CA THR A 497 24.19 -6.06 -15.73
C THR A 497 24.91 -7.30 -16.23
N THR A 498 24.18 -8.41 -16.25
CA THR A 498 24.22 -9.27 -17.43
C THR A 498 22.86 -9.19 -18.11
N SER A 499 22.74 -8.27 -19.05
CA SER A 499 21.61 -8.22 -19.99
C SER A 499 21.87 -9.19 -21.13
N PRO A 500 20.97 -10.10 -21.48
CA PRO A 500 21.06 -10.77 -22.77
C PRO A 500 20.51 -9.83 -23.84
N THR A 501 21.38 -9.29 -24.66
CA THR A 501 21.03 -8.67 -25.94
C THR A 501 20.54 -9.78 -26.87
N VAL A 502 19.26 -9.77 -27.20
CA VAL A 502 18.70 -10.63 -28.25
C VAL A 502 18.51 -9.78 -29.51
N SER A 503 19.34 -10.03 -30.49
CA SER A 503 19.08 -9.69 -31.90
C SER A 503 18.38 -10.89 -32.55
N PRO A 504 17.35 -10.67 -33.39
CA PRO A 504 16.60 -11.79 -33.94
C PRO A 504 17.34 -12.46 -35.12
N THR A 505 17.59 -13.75 -34.99
CA THR A 505 17.80 -14.58 -36.18
C THR A 505 17.10 -15.92 -35.99
N ILE A 506 16.16 -16.18 -36.87
CA ILE A 506 15.39 -17.43 -37.00
C ILE A 506 16.31 -18.52 -37.57
N THR A 507 16.43 -19.68 -36.94
CA THR A 507 16.53 -20.97 -37.64
C THR A 507 16.31 -22.16 -36.69
N THR A 508 15.37 -22.96 -37.04
CA THR A 508 14.91 -24.35 -36.80
C THR A 508 15.71 -25.34 -35.95
N SER A 509 15.00 -25.92 -34.99
CA SER A 509 14.81 -27.34 -34.59
C SER A 509 15.96 -28.17 -33.95
N PRO A 510 15.66 -29.28 -33.27
CA PRO A 510 15.80 -29.39 -31.81
C PRO A 510 16.94 -30.34 -31.41
N THR A 511 17.61 -30.08 -30.30
CA THR A 511 18.31 -31.15 -29.54
C THR A 511 18.74 -30.67 -28.15
N SER A 512 18.44 -31.51 -27.14
CA SER A 512 19.10 -31.68 -25.84
C SER A 512 19.28 -30.45 -24.91
N GLY A 513 18.81 -30.58 -23.66
CA GLY A 513 18.86 -29.64 -22.57
C GLY A 513 20.20 -29.04 -22.19
N PRO A 514 20.20 -27.88 -21.54
CA PRO A 514 21.41 -27.23 -21.05
C PRO A 514 21.89 -27.86 -19.74
N THR A 515 23.01 -28.53 -19.81
CA THR A 515 23.88 -28.88 -18.68
C THR A 515 24.70 -27.65 -18.26
N GLY A 516 24.65 -27.29 -16.94
CA GLY A 516 25.80 -26.72 -16.27
C GLY A 516 25.85 -25.20 -16.11
N GLY A 517 24.97 -24.60 -15.28
CA GLY A 517 25.31 -23.39 -14.53
C GLY A 517 26.09 -23.78 -13.26
N THR A 518 27.16 -23.07 -12.90
CA THR A 518 27.86 -23.28 -11.62
C THR A 518 26.96 -22.80 -10.46
N CYS A 519 26.81 -23.63 -9.41
CA CYS A 519 26.15 -23.23 -8.19
C CYS A 519 26.93 -22.12 -7.48
N THR A 520 26.27 -21.01 -7.15
CA THR A 520 26.81 -20.01 -6.24
C THR A 520 26.30 -20.31 -4.84
N SER A 521 27.23 -20.55 -3.89
CA SER A 521 26.86 -20.82 -2.51
C SER A 521 26.13 -19.61 -1.91
N ALA A 522 24.94 -19.84 -1.36
CA ALA A 522 24.07 -18.80 -0.82
C ALA A 522 23.19 -19.34 0.32
N GLN A 523 22.76 -18.44 1.21
CA GLN A 523 21.65 -18.64 2.14
C GLN A 523 20.38 -18.05 1.48
N LEU A 524 19.32 -18.85 1.34
CA LEU A 524 18.17 -18.52 0.51
C LEU A 524 16.96 -17.94 1.28
N LEU A 525 16.86 -18.16 2.59
CA LEU A 525 15.73 -17.64 3.38
C LEU A 525 15.89 -16.14 3.65
N GLY A 526 14.91 -15.36 3.27
CA GLY A 526 14.84 -13.94 3.64
C GLY A 526 14.57 -13.80 5.14
N ASN A 527 15.12 -12.76 5.78
CA ASN A 527 14.95 -12.46 7.22
C ASN A 527 15.13 -13.70 8.11
N SER A 528 16.22 -14.38 7.93
CA SER A 528 16.49 -15.73 8.49
C SER A 528 16.60 -15.76 10.03
N GLY A 529 16.95 -14.65 10.66
CA GLY A 529 16.99 -14.46 12.13
C GLY A 529 15.78 -13.68 12.66
N PHE A 530 14.75 -13.43 11.84
CA PHE A 530 13.53 -12.70 12.20
C PHE A 530 13.71 -11.23 12.59
N GLU A 531 14.91 -10.66 12.53
CA GLU A 531 15.26 -9.33 13.05
C GLU A 531 14.55 -8.17 12.35
N SER A 532 13.90 -8.43 11.20
CA SER A 532 13.04 -7.49 10.50
C SER A 532 11.54 -7.77 10.74
N GLY A 533 11.20 -8.38 11.89
CA GLY A 533 9.83 -8.79 12.21
C GLY A 533 9.29 -9.84 11.24
N ALA A 534 8.03 -9.73 10.84
CA ALA A 534 7.37 -10.70 9.97
C ALA A 534 7.76 -10.62 8.48
N THR A 535 8.68 -9.74 8.09
CA THR A 535 9.10 -9.60 6.69
C THR A 535 9.58 -10.92 6.10
N THR A 536 9.11 -11.26 4.89
CA THR A 536 9.39 -12.49 4.14
C THR A 536 8.81 -13.79 4.72
N TRP A 537 8.23 -13.76 5.91
CA TRP A 537 7.57 -14.91 6.53
C TRP A 537 6.06 -14.70 6.61
N ALA A 538 5.29 -15.63 6.08
CA ALA A 538 3.86 -15.73 6.37
C ALA A 538 3.69 -16.42 7.73
N GLN A 539 2.85 -15.87 8.61
CA GLN A 539 2.71 -16.37 9.98
C GLN A 539 1.32 -16.15 10.56
N THR A 540 0.94 -16.95 11.56
CA THR A 540 -0.11 -16.57 12.51
C THR A 540 0.33 -15.28 13.23
N SER A 541 -0.56 -14.31 13.37
CA SER A 541 -0.24 -13.00 13.94
C SER A 541 0.43 -13.13 15.32
N GLY A 542 1.59 -12.48 15.49
CA GLY A 542 2.33 -12.46 16.75
C GLY A 542 3.33 -13.61 16.94
N VAL A 543 3.44 -14.57 16.02
CA VAL A 543 4.43 -15.65 16.11
C VAL A 543 5.85 -15.09 16.09
N ILE A 544 6.18 -14.18 15.20
CA ILE A 544 7.47 -13.47 15.25
C ILE A 544 7.33 -12.31 16.23
N SER A 545 8.08 -12.36 17.33
CA SER A 545 7.98 -11.44 18.46
C SER A 545 9.33 -11.21 19.14
N THR A 546 9.37 -10.23 20.04
CA THR A 546 10.53 -9.96 20.90
C THR A 546 10.45 -10.77 22.20
N ALA A 547 11.51 -10.74 23.01
CA ALA A 547 11.57 -11.42 24.31
C ALA A 547 10.38 -11.06 25.22
N SER A 548 9.79 -12.06 25.88
CA SER A 548 8.74 -11.91 26.88
C SER A 548 8.93 -12.92 28.01
N GLY A 549 9.13 -12.43 29.24
CA GLY A 549 9.37 -13.25 30.40
C GLY A 549 10.64 -14.11 30.27
N THR A 550 10.50 -15.43 30.35
CA THR A 550 11.60 -16.41 30.17
C THR A 550 11.83 -16.81 28.72
N ASN A 551 10.98 -16.33 27.81
CA ASN A 551 11.07 -16.59 26.37
C ASN A 551 11.96 -15.52 25.74
N THR A 552 13.15 -15.92 25.34
CA THR A 552 14.18 -15.03 24.77
C THR A 552 14.72 -15.63 23.49
N PRO A 553 15.10 -14.79 22.49
CA PRO A 553 15.68 -15.25 21.24
C PRO A 553 16.98 -16.04 21.47
N TYR A 554 17.35 -16.86 20.49
CA TYR A 554 18.67 -17.47 20.43
C TYR A 554 19.74 -16.43 20.13
N ALA A 555 19.46 -15.53 19.19
CA ALA A 555 20.31 -14.40 18.82
C ALA A 555 19.44 -13.19 18.46
N GLY A 556 20.01 -11.98 18.53
CA GLY A 556 19.30 -10.76 18.15
C GLY A 556 18.18 -10.37 19.12
N SER A 557 17.12 -9.76 18.59
CA SER A 557 15.99 -9.22 19.35
C SER A 557 14.66 -9.92 19.06
N TYR A 558 14.53 -10.59 17.91
CA TYR A 558 13.32 -11.26 17.46
C TYR A 558 13.54 -12.77 17.29
N PHE A 559 12.48 -13.54 17.45
CA PHE A 559 12.42 -14.97 17.20
C PHE A 559 10.99 -15.39 16.87
N ALA A 560 10.78 -16.57 16.31
CA ALA A 560 9.44 -17.10 16.11
C ALA A 560 9.02 -17.94 17.33
N TRP A 561 7.93 -17.54 17.96
CA TRP A 561 7.35 -18.23 19.12
C TRP A 561 5.96 -18.73 18.75
N LEU A 562 5.85 -20.06 18.53
CA LEU A 562 4.62 -20.75 18.24
C LEU A 562 4.07 -21.39 19.52
N ASN A 563 2.76 -21.26 19.74
CA ASN A 563 2.01 -21.81 20.86
C ASN A 563 2.43 -21.26 22.23
N GLY A 564 2.05 -21.91 23.32
CA GLY A 564 2.33 -21.44 24.69
C GLY A 564 1.14 -20.76 25.35
N TYR A 565 -0.07 -21.01 24.83
CA TYR A 565 -1.33 -20.43 25.32
C TYR A 565 -1.96 -21.21 26.46
N GLY A 566 -1.68 -22.54 26.57
CA GLY A 566 -2.34 -23.44 27.52
C GLY A 566 -3.81 -23.68 27.19
N ALA A 567 -4.17 -23.55 25.93
CA ALA A 567 -5.50 -23.75 25.38
C ALA A 567 -5.37 -24.21 23.93
N THR A 568 -6.42 -24.81 23.38
CA THR A 568 -6.43 -25.27 21.96
C THR A 568 -6.07 -24.10 21.05
N HIS A 569 -4.94 -24.21 20.36
CA HIS A 569 -4.44 -23.20 19.45
C HIS A 569 -3.61 -23.82 18.32
N THR A 570 -3.54 -23.11 17.17
CA THR A 570 -2.68 -23.51 16.06
C THR A 570 -1.96 -22.29 15.54
N ASP A 571 -0.63 -22.35 15.57
CA ASP A 571 0.24 -21.35 14.98
C ASP A 571 0.96 -21.87 13.75
N THR A 572 1.16 -21.00 12.78
CA THR A 572 1.88 -21.29 11.54
C THR A 572 2.93 -20.25 11.24
N LEU A 573 4.02 -20.71 10.62
CA LEU A 573 5.10 -19.86 10.12
C LEU A 573 5.63 -20.49 8.83
N SER A 574 5.73 -19.74 7.72
CA SER A 574 6.20 -20.28 6.46
C SER A 574 6.89 -19.27 5.56
N GLN A 575 7.77 -19.78 4.68
CA GLN A 575 8.40 -18.99 3.63
C GLN A 575 8.57 -19.84 2.37
N SER A 576 8.21 -19.29 1.20
CA SER A 576 8.44 -19.93 -0.10
C SER A 576 9.84 -19.58 -0.61
N VAL A 577 10.56 -20.59 -1.14
CA VAL A 577 11.93 -20.44 -1.58
C VAL A 577 12.23 -21.34 -2.78
N THR A 578 13.01 -20.85 -3.76
CA THR A 578 13.44 -21.63 -4.91
C THR A 578 14.86 -22.17 -4.68
N ILE A 579 15.02 -23.47 -4.72
CA ILE A 579 16.33 -24.13 -4.59
C ILE A 579 16.94 -24.25 -6.00
N PRO A 580 18.10 -23.62 -6.30
CA PRO A 580 18.66 -23.63 -7.65
C PRO A 580 18.99 -25.05 -8.14
N ALA A 581 18.64 -25.34 -9.39
CA ALA A 581 18.89 -26.65 -9.99
C ALA A 581 20.40 -26.98 -10.15
N SER A 582 21.24 -25.93 -10.24
CA SER A 582 22.70 -26.06 -10.36
C SER A 582 23.39 -26.46 -9.05
N CYS A 583 22.72 -26.33 -7.89
CA CYS A 583 23.32 -26.65 -6.60
C CYS A 583 23.20 -28.15 -6.29
N THR A 584 24.27 -28.73 -5.77
CA THR A 584 24.30 -30.15 -5.38
C THR A 584 23.86 -30.35 -3.95
N ASN A 585 24.08 -29.37 -3.09
CA ASN A 585 23.70 -29.41 -1.69
C ASN A 585 22.65 -28.33 -1.41
N ALA A 586 21.69 -28.66 -0.56
CA ALA A 586 20.73 -27.73 0.04
C ALA A 586 20.42 -28.21 1.46
N THR A 587 20.75 -27.38 2.46
CA THR A 587 20.61 -27.75 3.86
C THR A 587 19.79 -26.70 4.59
N LEU A 588 18.59 -27.09 5.05
CA LEU A 588 17.80 -26.30 5.99
C LEU A 588 18.34 -26.49 7.40
N SER A 589 18.57 -25.43 8.12
CA SER A 589 18.90 -25.46 9.56
C SER A 589 18.14 -24.37 10.31
N PHE A 590 17.89 -24.60 11.60
CA PHE A 590 17.31 -23.63 12.53
C PHE A 590 17.62 -24.03 13.97
N TYR A 591 17.56 -23.08 14.90
CA TYR A 591 17.60 -23.36 16.33
C TYR A 591 16.17 -23.52 16.84
N LEU A 592 15.97 -24.53 17.72
CA LEU A 592 14.68 -24.85 18.34
C LEU A 592 14.85 -24.97 19.85
N LYS A 593 14.00 -24.26 20.61
CA LYS A 593 13.83 -24.42 22.07
C LYS A 593 12.39 -24.80 22.33
N ILE A 594 12.19 -25.75 23.26
CA ILE A 594 10.85 -26.23 23.63
C ILE A 594 10.73 -26.18 25.15
N THR A 595 9.76 -25.36 25.59
CA THR A 595 9.37 -25.29 27.01
C THR A 595 7.94 -25.73 27.15
N SER A 596 7.59 -26.49 28.17
CA SER A 596 6.24 -27.02 28.35
C SER A 596 5.90 -27.19 29.82
N SER A 597 4.67 -26.84 30.17
CA SER A 597 4.04 -27.12 31.44
C SER A 597 3.48 -28.53 31.56
N GLU A 598 3.43 -29.25 30.45
CA GLU A 598 2.99 -30.65 30.42
C GLU A 598 3.84 -31.54 31.32
N THR A 599 3.20 -32.43 32.07
CA THR A 599 3.86 -33.36 33.00
C THR A 599 4.01 -34.77 32.43
N SER A 600 3.29 -35.09 31.34
CA SER A 600 3.39 -36.40 30.68
C SER A 600 4.79 -36.63 30.12
N THR A 601 5.30 -37.83 30.32
CA THR A 601 6.56 -38.30 29.73
C THR A 601 6.34 -39.28 28.56
N THR A 602 5.10 -39.57 28.23
CA THR A 602 4.76 -40.60 27.22
C THR A 602 3.75 -40.12 26.18
N THR A 603 2.91 -39.11 26.49
CA THR A 603 1.87 -38.63 25.59
C THR A 603 2.27 -37.29 24.98
N ALA A 604 2.31 -37.22 23.65
CA ALA A 604 2.54 -36.01 22.89
C ALA A 604 1.21 -35.28 22.70
N TYR A 605 0.89 -34.35 23.59
CA TYR A 605 -0.31 -33.51 23.51
C TYR A 605 -0.12 -32.39 22.50
N ASP A 606 0.93 -31.61 22.63
CA ASP A 606 1.25 -30.47 21.78
C ASP A 606 2.33 -30.83 20.78
N LYS A 607 2.23 -30.34 19.56
CA LYS A 607 3.15 -30.74 18.47
C LYS A 607 3.56 -29.57 17.60
N LEU A 608 4.86 -29.52 17.25
CA LEU A 608 5.40 -28.69 16.17
C LEU A 608 5.77 -29.60 15.00
N THR A 609 5.15 -29.38 13.84
CA THR A 609 5.46 -30.09 12.59
C THR A 609 6.25 -29.18 11.67
N VAL A 610 7.41 -29.63 11.20
CA VAL A 610 8.27 -28.93 10.23
C VAL A 610 8.13 -29.62 8.88
N LYS A 611 7.81 -28.85 7.81
CA LYS A 611 7.59 -29.38 6.46
C LYS A 611 8.39 -28.65 5.40
N VAL A 612 8.63 -29.34 4.28
CA VAL A 612 9.03 -28.77 2.99
C VAL A 612 7.98 -29.18 1.96
N GLY A 613 7.23 -28.21 1.41
CA GLY A 613 6.02 -28.51 0.65
C GLY A 613 5.06 -29.36 1.47
N SER A 614 4.61 -30.50 0.91
CA SER A 614 3.75 -31.45 1.61
C SER A 614 4.51 -32.45 2.51
N THR A 615 5.84 -32.54 2.39
CA THR A 615 6.66 -33.55 3.08
C THR A 615 7.01 -33.11 4.50
N THR A 616 6.66 -33.92 5.51
CA THR A 616 7.08 -33.70 6.90
C THR A 616 8.54 -34.07 7.08
N LEU A 617 9.35 -33.12 7.52
CA LEU A 617 10.77 -33.32 7.87
C LEU A 617 10.94 -33.85 9.29
N ALA A 618 10.18 -33.26 10.22
CA ALA A 618 10.19 -33.68 11.64
C ALA A 618 8.90 -33.25 12.33
N THR A 619 8.59 -33.96 13.44
CA THR A 619 7.59 -33.54 14.42
C THR A 619 8.22 -33.56 15.80
N TYR A 620 8.09 -32.46 16.50
CA TYR A 620 8.50 -32.28 17.91
C TYR A 620 7.26 -32.14 18.78
N SER A 621 7.38 -32.34 20.09
CA SER A 621 6.24 -32.25 21.01
C SER A 621 6.67 -31.77 22.40
N ASN A 622 5.71 -31.65 23.33
CA ASN A 622 5.95 -31.46 24.76
C ASN A 622 6.92 -32.49 25.34
N LEU A 623 7.10 -33.66 24.74
CA LEU A 623 8.07 -34.69 25.18
C LEU A 623 9.51 -34.35 24.82
N ASN A 624 9.73 -33.38 23.91
CA ASN A 624 11.06 -33.00 23.42
C ASN A 624 11.56 -31.70 24.08
N LYS A 625 11.17 -31.45 25.36
CA LYS A 625 11.65 -30.27 26.11
C LYS A 625 13.15 -30.14 26.03
N ALA A 626 13.66 -29.00 25.62
CA ALA A 626 15.08 -28.72 25.48
C ALA A 626 15.36 -27.21 25.46
N THR A 627 16.54 -26.81 25.90
CA THR A 627 17.11 -25.50 25.60
C THR A 627 17.42 -25.41 24.08
N TRP A 628 17.87 -24.25 23.63
CA TRP A 628 18.22 -24.01 22.23
C TRP A 628 19.14 -25.10 21.65
N ALA A 629 18.69 -25.78 20.61
CA ALA A 629 19.43 -26.82 19.91
C ALA A 629 19.24 -26.70 18.40
N GLN A 630 20.33 -26.76 17.65
CA GLN A 630 20.25 -26.71 16.19
C GLN A 630 19.62 -27.99 15.62
N LYS A 631 18.75 -27.79 14.64
CA LYS A 631 18.16 -28.83 13.78
C LYS A 631 18.64 -28.62 12.37
N SER A 632 18.84 -29.73 11.61
CA SER A 632 19.36 -29.67 10.25
C SER A 632 18.75 -30.77 9.36
N PHE A 633 18.41 -30.43 8.13
CA PHE A 633 17.73 -31.31 7.16
C PHE A 633 18.32 -31.11 5.76
N ASN A 634 18.56 -32.24 5.07
CA ASN A 634 19.03 -32.21 3.70
C ASN A 634 17.83 -32.05 2.74
N LEU A 635 17.81 -30.98 1.97
CA LEU A 635 16.80 -30.66 0.97
C LEU A 635 17.31 -30.75 -0.47
N ALA A 636 18.44 -31.39 -0.73
CA ALA A 636 19.03 -31.53 -2.08
C ALA A 636 18.08 -32.23 -3.07
N ALA A 637 17.13 -33.03 -2.60
CA ALA A 637 16.10 -33.66 -3.44
C ALA A 637 15.11 -32.64 -4.07
N TYR A 638 15.06 -31.41 -3.57
CA TYR A 638 14.16 -30.35 -4.04
C TYR A 638 14.86 -29.34 -4.94
N LYS A 639 16.07 -29.60 -5.38
CA LYS A 639 16.79 -28.74 -6.33
C LYS A 639 15.97 -28.53 -7.62
N GLY A 640 15.97 -27.29 -8.12
CA GLY A 640 15.17 -26.87 -9.26
C GLY A 640 13.69 -26.62 -8.94
N GLN A 641 13.27 -26.75 -7.68
CA GLN A 641 11.89 -26.58 -7.27
C GLN A 641 11.74 -25.32 -6.39
N THR A 642 10.57 -24.69 -6.49
CA THR A 642 10.10 -23.72 -5.49
C THR A 642 9.29 -24.49 -4.45
N VAL A 643 9.68 -24.40 -3.19
CA VAL A 643 9.06 -25.12 -2.08
C VAL A 643 8.74 -24.17 -0.93
N SER A 644 7.68 -24.47 -0.18
CA SER A 644 7.39 -23.78 1.07
C SER A 644 8.08 -24.51 2.23
N ILE A 645 8.90 -23.79 3.00
CA ILE A 645 9.36 -24.24 4.33
C ILE A 645 8.33 -23.79 5.34
N SER A 646 7.77 -24.72 6.12
CA SER A 646 6.72 -24.38 7.10
C SER A 646 6.91 -25.06 8.45
N PHE A 647 6.51 -24.32 9.49
CA PHE A 647 6.41 -24.73 10.89
C PHE A 647 4.94 -24.60 11.29
N SER A 648 4.35 -25.64 11.83
CA SER A 648 2.97 -25.61 12.33
C SER A 648 2.93 -26.17 13.74
N GLY A 649 2.64 -25.31 14.72
CA GLY A 649 2.43 -25.65 16.12
C GLY A 649 0.96 -25.89 16.37
N VAL A 650 0.61 -27.02 17.02
CA VAL A 650 -0.75 -27.33 17.46
C VAL A 650 -0.71 -27.64 18.94
N GLU A 651 -1.52 -26.93 19.72
CA GLU A 651 -1.67 -27.05 21.18
C GLU A 651 -3.04 -27.63 21.50
N ASP A 652 -3.11 -28.47 22.53
CA ASP A 652 -4.37 -29.07 22.97
C ASP A 652 -5.17 -28.13 23.91
N THR A 653 -6.02 -28.67 24.78
CA THR A 653 -6.95 -27.88 25.60
C THR A 653 -6.36 -27.34 26.90
N SER A 654 -5.13 -27.71 27.27
CA SER A 654 -4.54 -27.37 28.58
C SER A 654 -3.02 -27.47 28.61
N LEU A 655 -2.38 -26.80 29.57
CA LEU A 655 -0.94 -26.88 29.90
C LEU A 655 -0.01 -26.48 28.72
N ALA A 656 0.36 -25.23 28.72
CA ALA A 656 1.13 -24.57 27.67
C ALA A 656 2.42 -25.29 27.23
N THR A 657 2.62 -25.41 25.92
CA THR A 657 3.90 -25.79 25.30
C THR A 657 4.31 -24.74 24.28
N SER A 658 5.42 -24.08 24.52
CA SER A 658 6.02 -23.08 23.61
C SER A 658 7.08 -23.74 22.73
N PHE A 659 6.95 -23.54 21.41
CA PHE A 659 7.98 -23.88 20.42
C PHE A 659 8.62 -22.60 19.91
N GLN A 660 9.91 -22.42 20.21
CA GLN A 660 10.65 -21.23 19.84
C GLN A 660 11.67 -21.59 18.75
N VAL A 661 11.59 -20.90 17.61
CA VAL A 661 12.44 -21.10 16.42
C VAL A 661 13.23 -19.83 16.16
N ASP A 662 14.52 -19.97 15.87
CA ASP A 662 15.39 -18.83 15.58
C ASP A 662 16.55 -19.23 14.65
N ASN A 663 17.23 -18.23 14.08
CA ASN A 663 18.40 -18.38 13.20
C ASN A 663 18.19 -19.47 12.14
N THR A 664 17.13 -19.33 11.35
CA THR A 664 16.84 -20.22 10.23
C THR A 664 17.82 -19.99 9.08
N ALA A 665 18.18 -21.00 8.34
CA ALA A 665 18.98 -20.88 7.14
C ALA A 665 18.66 -22.01 6.16
N LEU A 666 18.62 -21.72 4.86
CA LEU A 666 18.64 -22.70 3.79
C LEU A 666 19.88 -22.44 2.92
N ASN A 667 20.95 -23.11 3.26
CA ASN A 667 22.24 -22.96 2.57
C ASN A 667 22.34 -23.91 1.40
N VAL A 668 22.76 -23.39 0.23
CA VAL A 668 23.01 -24.15 -1.00
C VAL A 668 24.46 -24.02 -1.44
N SER A 669 24.98 -25.10 -2.02
CA SER A 669 26.32 -25.13 -2.61
C SER A 669 26.47 -26.18 -3.71
#